data_a9e363b3aafce02362b5d9495cf9ef1f
#
_entry.id   a9e363b3aafce02362b5d9495cf9ef1f
#
_cell.length_a   1.000
_cell.length_b   1.000
_cell.length_c   1.000
_cell.angle_alpha   90.00
_cell.angle_beta   90.00
_cell.angle_gamma   90.00
#
_symmetry.space_group_name_H-M   'P 1'
#
loop_
_entity.id
_entity.type
_entity.pdbx_description
1 polymer ?
#
loop_
_entity_poly.entity_id
_entity_poly.type
_entity_poly.pdbx_seq_one_letter_code
_entity_poly.pdbx_strand_id
1 'polypeptide(L)'
;MAAPPTVQQLEPTALRDQLTDQLLADGRILSPAVEKAFRTVPRHAFAPEVPVEAAYADDVIPTRHAADGRTSSSISAPWLQANMLEAARLRPGDRVLEIGSGGYNAALIAEAVGETGSVTTLDIDPQVTDRAARCLTATGYDRVHVITADAENLPAEAVPDGGFDAVIVTVNTWDLPWIDLVADGGRLVAPLRLHQYTWSIGFTKQDGVLTSDGPLTTCSFVPMQGDGAWDSHRSTIPGRGIHLAFEDGTPLPVDELAPAFDARPATVRTHVTVRGQEPFDALPLYLSGALPGFCRLSADPDTTIISPPPPHWPGAAFVRGASLARLTTEKISEGDDGLGLYEFVVHGYGPAGHTGATEMAEQIQHWQRNHRAALFPQITVRPHAATPEPGSTPGLHVFTKKHTLVTIDWPVIPGTAALLTDDQGRYLLHLRDANKPIWRPGQWALLGGNTEKGEGCDEAIVRELAEETGLEIPDLTGFITLDTLDAGGDFKDRVRIYHGTLNRPAHEIDLHEGIQLRWTRMDETAHMTMDPGTLAVLQAHQDTPHPSRDSAGSLPTIQVREAADPRSRSIVGAHLVLLRDGAVLLGKRHPDSAFAPSAWHLPAGHREAFESAIACMIREAEEETGLALKEDDLSLVHTLDLRDHNSPIPRIQLFFTATRWDGEPAVLEPDCCTEWAWWPLATLPDPTVEYTRTALDAIARGVPYTAMGWA
;
A
#
# COMPACT_ATOMS: atom_id res chain seq x y z
N MET A 1 -28.02 -53.65 -7.03
CA MET A 1 -27.72 -52.21 -7.18
C MET A 1 -28.61 -51.47 -6.18
N ALA A 2 -28.03 -50.97 -5.11
CA ALA A 2 -28.77 -50.14 -4.16
C ALA A 2 -28.99 -48.75 -4.81
N ALA A 3 -30.19 -48.21 -4.68
CA ALA A 3 -30.52 -46.87 -5.12
C ALA A 3 -29.62 -45.84 -4.40
N PRO A 4 -29.16 -44.77 -5.08
CA PRO A 4 -28.40 -43.73 -4.40
C PRO A 4 -29.28 -43.11 -3.30
N PRO A 5 -28.69 -42.69 -2.16
CA PRO A 5 -29.43 -42.05 -1.10
C PRO A 5 -30.13 -40.80 -1.63
N THR A 6 -31.42 -40.69 -1.42
CA THR A 6 -32.24 -39.52 -1.70
C THR A 6 -31.66 -38.37 -0.87
N VAL A 7 -31.08 -37.38 -1.51
CA VAL A 7 -30.71 -36.10 -0.86
C VAL A 7 -32.03 -35.51 -0.35
N GLN A 8 -32.22 -35.46 0.96
CA GLN A 8 -33.38 -34.86 1.60
C GLN A 8 -33.29 -33.35 1.29
N GLN A 9 -34.16 -32.83 0.41
CA GLN A 9 -34.28 -31.39 0.17
C GLN A 9 -34.70 -30.74 1.50
N LEU A 10 -33.87 -29.78 1.96
CA LEU A 10 -34.21 -29.01 3.15
C LEU A 10 -35.38 -28.07 2.83
N GLU A 11 -36.29 -27.93 3.77
CA GLU A 11 -37.37 -26.96 3.66
C GLU A 11 -36.85 -25.53 3.63
N PRO A 12 -37.47 -24.60 2.87
CA PRO A 12 -37.00 -23.23 2.72
C PRO A 12 -36.74 -22.51 4.05
N THR A 13 -37.50 -22.80 5.09
CA THR A 13 -37.31 -22.23 6.43
C THR A 13 -36.01 -22.72 7.06
N ALA A 14 -35.70 -24.02 6.94
CA ALA A 14 -34.44 -24.56 7.48
C ALA A 14 -33.20 -23.96 6.78
N LEU A 15 -33.28 -23.79 5.46
CA LEU A 15 -32.21 -23.14 4.70
C LEU A 15 -32.01 -21.67 5.10
N ARG A 16 -33.10 -20.94 5.34
CA ARG A 16 -33.05 -19.55 5.81
C ARG A 16 -32.42 -19.45 7.19
N ASP A 17 -32.83 -20.33 8.11
CA ASP A 17 -32.27 -20.36 9.47
C ASP A 17 -30.80 -20.73 9.44
N GLN A 18 -30.38 -21.69 8.61
CA GLN A 18 -28.98 -22.07 8.42
C GLN A 18 -28.12 -20.90 7.89
N LEU A 19 -28.61 -20.18 6.88
CA LEU A 19 -27.93 -18.99 6.37
C LEU A 19 -27.78 -17.92 7.46
N THR A 20 -28.86 -17.68 8.23
CA THR A 20 -28.83 -16.69 9.32
C THR A 20 -27.82 -17.07 10.40
N ASP A 21 -27.82 -18.37 10.80
CA ASP A 21 -26.85 -18.89 11.78
C ASP A 21 -25.41 -18.77 11.31
N GLN A 22 -25.15 -18.99 10.01
CA GLN A 22 -23.85 -18.77 9.41
C GLN A 22 -23.44 -17.29 9.49
N LEU A 23 -24.31 -16.35 9.10
CA LEU A 23 -24.05 -14.92 9.15
C LEU A 23 -23.79 -14.40 10.58
N LEU A 24 -24.46 -14.98 11.59
CA LEU A 24 -24.21 -14.72 13.00
C LEU A 24 -22.82 -15.24 13.42
N ALA A 25 -22.48 -16.48 13.05
CA ALA A 25 -21.20 -17.09 13.37
C ALA A 25 -20.02 -16.34 12.74
N ASP A 26 -20.22 -15.82 11.52
CA ASP A 26 -19.24 -15.02 10.79
C ASP A 26 -19.19 -13.55 11.25
N GLY A 27 -19.97 -13.16 12.25
CA GLY A 27 -20.03 -11.79 12.78
C GLY A 27 -20.57 -10.77 11.77
N ARG A 28 -21.39 -11.21 10.80
CA ARG A 28 -22.04 -10.33 9.82
C ARG A 28 -23.34 -9.72 10.33
N ILE A 29 -24.05 -10.45 11.16
CA ILE A 29 -25.23 -10.00 11.90
C ILE A 29 -24.82 -9.77 13.34
N LEU A 30 -25.10 -8.56 13.85
CA LEU A 30 -24.72 -8.11 15.20
C LEU A 30 -25.94 -7.72 16.03
N SER A 31 -27.01 -7.26 15.38
CA SER A 31 -28.18 -6.71 16.05
C SER A 31 -29.39 -7.64 15.97
N PRO A 32 -30.25 -7.73 17.02
CA PRO A 32 -31.46 -8.52 16.99
C PRO A 32 -32.44 -8.11 15.88
N ALA A 33 -32.44 -6.85 15.46
CA ALA A 33 -33.32 -6.35 14.42
C ALA A 33 -32.97 -6.95 13.05
N VAL A 34 -31.65 -6.97 12.71
CA VAL A 34 -31.15 -7.55 11.46
C VAL A 34 -31.33 -9.08 11.50
N GLU A 35 -31.01 -9.75 12.61
CA GLU A 35 -31.26 -11.19 12.78
C GLU A 35 -32.75 -11.54 12.51
N LYS A 36 -33.68 -10.83 13.17
CA LYS A 36 -35.12 -11.03 12.97
C LYS A 36 -35.48 -10.86 11.50
N ALA A 37 -34.98 -9.85 10.82
CA ALA A 37 -35.26 -9.60 9.41
C ALA A 37 -34.84 -10.79 8.54
N PHE A 38 -33.61 -11.29 8.69
CA PHE A 38 -33.12 -12.44 7.94
C PHE A 38 -33.86 -13.74 8.23
N ARG A 39 -34.30 -13.96 9.49
CA ARG A 39 -35.12 -15.14 9.86
C ARG A 39 -36.57 -15.04 9.37
N THR A 40 -37.06 -13.82 9.09
CA THR A 40 -38.46 -13.61 8.70
C THR A 40 -38.65 -13.59 7.19
N VAL A 41 -37.84 -12.81 6.46
CA VAL A 41 -38.05 -12.56 5.03
C VAL A 41 -37.66 -13.76 4.17
N PRO A 42 -38.58 -14.32 3.33
CA PRO A 42 -38.31 -15.50 2.52
C PRO A 42 -37.53 -15.12 1.24
N ARG A 43 -36.19 -15.17 1.27
CA ARG A 43 -35.31 -14.76 0.13
C ARG A 43 -35.68 -15.47 -1.19
N HIS A 44 -36.00 -16.76 -1.14
CA HIS A 44 -36.39 -17.55 -2.32
C HIS A 44 -37.64 -16.99 -3.03
N ALA A 45 -38.56 -16.34 -2.30
CA ALA A 45 -39.74 -15.70 -2.93
C ALA A 45 -39.39 -14.48 -3.75
N PHE A 46 -38.23 -13.88 -3.52
CA PHE A 46 -37.63 -12.76 -4.31
C PHE A 46 -36.69 -13.26 -5.40
N ALA A 47 -36.45 -14.57 -5.48
CA ALA A 47 -35.55 -15.20 -6.46
C ALA A 47 -36.18 -16.45 -7.09
N PRO A 48 -37.39 -16.34 -7.67
CA PRO A 48 -38.13 -17.51 -8.21
C PRO A 48 -37.42 -18.14 -9.41
N GLU A 49 -36.44 -17.50 -10.02
CA GLU A 49 -35.65 -17.94 -11.17
C GLU A 49 -34.54 -18.92 -10.83
N VAL A 50 -34.20 -19.10 -9.54
CA VAL A 50 -33.17 -20.04 -9.07
C VAL A 50 -33.72 -21.11 -8.14
N PRO A 51 -33.05 -22.28 -8.03
CA PRO A 51 -33.41 -23.30 -7.01
C PRO A 51 -33.37 -22.71 -5.59
N VAL A 52 -34.19 -23.25 -4.69
CA VAL A 52 -34.34 -22.75 -3.31
C VAL A 52 -33.00 -22.80 -2.56
N GLU A 53 -32.19 -23.82 -2.78
CA GLU A 53 -30.86 -23.97 -2.19
C GLU A 53 -29.92 -22.87 -2.67
N ALA A 54 -29.97 -22.51 -3.95
CA ALA A 54 -29.18 -21.42 -4.50
C ALA A 54 -29.66 -20.06 -3.98
N ALA A 55 -30.96 -19.90 -3.70
CA ALA A 55 -31.48 -18.66 -3.13
C ALA A 55 -30.98 -18.43 -1.69
N TYR A 56 -30.61 -19.46 -0.96
CA TYR A 56 -30.06 -19.37 0.41
C TYR A 56 -28.55 -19.61 0.49
N ALA A 57 -27.86 -19.66 -0.67
CA ALA A 57 -26.40 -19.53 -0.68
C ALA A 57 -25.97 -18.09 -0.36
N ASP A 58 -24.84 -17.94 0.34
CA ASP A 58 -24.27 -16.59 0.59
C ASP A 58 -23.58 -16.05 -0.65
N ASP A 59 -24.36 -15.82 -1.71
CA ASP A 59 -23.89 -15.36 -3.01
C ASP A 59 -24.91 -14.40 -3.66
N VAL A 60 -24.43 -13.70 -4.71
CA VAL A 60 -25.25 -12.78 -5.49
C VAL A 60 -26.16 -13.56 -6.46
N ILE A 61 -27.40 -13.08 -6.63
CA ILE A 61 -28.34 -13.66 -7.59
C ILE A 61 -28.61 -12.61 -8.69
N PRO A 62 -28.08 -12.79 -9.92
CA PRO A 62 -28.44 -11.95 -11.04
C PRO A 62 -29.93 -12.07 -11.37
N THR A 63 -30.62 -10.95 -11.46
CA THR A 63 -32.06 -10.91 -11.79
C THR A 63 -32.34 -10.32 -13.16
N ARG A 64 -31.37 -9.60 -13.72
CA ARG A 64 -31.46 -9.00 -15.06
C ARG A 64 -30.10 -8.80 -15.69
N HIS A 65 -30.04 -8.96 -17.02
CA HIS A 65 -28.87 -8.66 -17.84
C HIS A 65 -29.20 -7.56 -18.85
N ALA A 66 -28.24 -6.68 -19.08
CA ALA A 66 -28.28 -5.68 -20.15
C ALA A 66 -28.05 -6.36 -21.52
N ALA A 67 -28.27 -5.61 -22.62
CA ALA A 67 -28.14 -6.12 -23.98
C ALA A 67 -26.72 -6.61 -24.32
N ASP A 68 -25.71 -6.14 -23.63
CA ASP A 68 -24.31 -6.54 -23.75
C ASP A 68 -23.94 -7.76 -22.88
N GLY A 69 -24.91 -8.35 -22.18
CA GLY A 69 -24.75 -9.52 -21.32
C GLY A 69 -24.27 -9.22 -19.91
N ARG A 70 -23.95 -7.96 -19.57
CA ARG A 70 -23.58 -7.59 -18.18
C ARG A 70 -24.80 -7.62 -17.28
N THR A 71 -24.61 -8.01 -16.02
CA THR A 71 -25.66 -7.94 -15.00
C THR A 71 -26.04 -6.48 -14.77
N SER A 72 -27.31 -6.15 -14.94
CA SER A 72 -27.88 -4.81 -14.71
C SER A 72 -28.73 -4.72 -13.46
N SER A 73 -29.18 -5.86 -12.89
CA SER A 73 -29.85 -5.94 -11.59
C SER A 73 -29.57 -7.28 -10.94
N SER A 74 -29.43 -7.30 -9.59
CA SER A 74 -29.20 -8.50 -8.81
C SER A 74 -29.75 -8.36 -7.39
N ILE A 75 -30.00 -9.49 -6.73
CA ILE A 75 -30.12 -9.54 -5.27
C ILE A 75 -28.71 -9.74 -4.72
N SER A 76 -28.23 -8.79 -3.92
CA SER A 76 -26.88 -8.81 -3.34
C SER A 76 -26.65 -10.03 -2.43
N ALA A 77 -25.38 -10.41 -2.25
CA ALA A 77 -25.01 -11.46 -1.33
C ALA A 77 -25.47 -11.16 0.11
N PRO A 78 -25.98 -12.14 0.84
CA PRO A 78 -26.51 -11.98 2.19
C PRO A 78 -25.54 -11.31 3.18
N TRP A 79 -24.25 -11.71 3.15
CA TRP A 79 -23.23 -11.14 4.01
C TRP A 79 -23.10 -9.62 3.83
N LEU A 80 -23.21 -9.15 2.60
CA LEU A 80 -23.06 -7.71 2.27
C LEU A 80 -24.32 -6.94 2.67
N GLN A 81 -25.52 -7.54 2.45
CA GLN A 81 -26.77 -6.95 2.91
C GLN A 81 -26.80 -6.83 4.44
N ALA A 82 -26.36 -7.87 5.18
CA ALA A 82 -26.25 -7.82 6.62
C ALA A 82 -25.32 -6.69 7.08
N ASN A 83 -24.11 -6.62 6.54
CA ASN A 83 -23.16 -5.55 6.87
C ASN A 83 -23.73 -4.14 6.61
N MET A 84 -24.44 -3.93 5.50
CA MET A 84 -25.04 -2.63 5.18
C MET A 84 -26.20 -2.28 6.10
N LEU A 85 -27.04 -3.25 6.48
CA LEU A 85 -28.13 -3.03 7.43
C LEU A 85 -27.60 -2.73 8.83
N GLU A 86 -26.54 -3.40 9.28
CA GLU A 86 -25.85 -3.08 10.53
C GLU A 86 -25.23 -1.67 10.50
N ALA A 87 -24.59 -1.29 9.38
CA ALA A 87 -24.07 0.06 9.19
C ALA A 87 -25.17 1.13 9.18
N ALA A 88 -26.38 0.80 8.73
CA ALA A 88 -27.53 1.70 8.72
C ALA A 88 -28.09 1.95 10.13
N ARG A 89 -27.86 1.06 11.11
CA ARG A 89 -28.31 1.18 12.51
C ARG A 89 -29.80 1.47 12.64
N LEU A 90 -30.63 0.77 11.84
CA LEU A 90 -32.06 0.99 11.76
C LEU A 90 -32.77 0.82 13.09
N ARG A 91 -33.77 1.64 13.34
CA ARG A 91 -34.59 1.65 14.55
C ARG A 91 -36.07 1.49 14.19
N PRO A 92 -36.89 0.93 15.08
CA PRO A 92 -38.33 0.91 14.91
C PRO A 92 -38.87 2.36 14.72
N GLY A 93 -39.65 2.55 13.66
CA GLY A 93 -40.23 3.83 13.32
C GLY A 93 -39.44 4.68 12.31
N ASP A 94 -38.23 4.27 11.92
CA ASP A 94 -37.40 5.00 10.95
C ASP A 94 -38.07 5.07 9.56
N ARG A 95 -37.87 6.18 8.89
CA ARG A 95 -38.24 6.42 7.49
C ARG A 95 -36.98 6.16 6.64
N VAL A 96 -37.04 5.15 5.80
CA VAL A 96 -35.87 4.70 5.05
C VAL A 96 -36.08 4.82 3.56
N LEU A 97 -35.07 5.37 2.86
CA LEU A 97 -34.96 5.33 1.41
C LEU A 97 -33.96 4.25 1.00
N GLU A 98 -34.38 3.32 0.15
CA GLU A 98 -33.48 2.41 -0.56
C GLU A 98 -33.32 2.85 -2.00
N ILE A 99 -32.07 2.93 -2.50
CA ILE A 99 -31.75 3.23 -3.88
C ILE A 99 -31.18 1.97 -4.53
N GLY A 100 -31.86 1.46 -5.58
CA GLY A 100 -31.58 0.20 -6.24
C GLY A 100 -32.51 -0.92 -5.71
N SER A 101 -33.63 -1.15 -6.38
CA SER A 101 -34.68 -1.99 -5.86
C SER A 101 -34.60 -3.43 -6.38
N GLY A 102 -34.15 -4.38 -5.56
CA GLY A 102 -34.37 -5.80 -5.79
C GLY A 102 -35.62 -6.36 -5.08
N GLY A 103 -36.24 -5.57 -4.18
CA GLY A 103 -37.39 -5.93 -3.34
C GLY A 103 -36.98 -6.68 -2.07
N TYR A 104 -36.03 -7.62 -2.11
CA TYR A 104 -35.62 -8.40 -0.94
C TYR A 104 -35.01 -7.53 0.16
N ASN A 105 -34.08 -6.64 -0.19
CA ASN A 105 -33.47 -5.73 0.79
C ASN A 105 -34.49 -4.75 1.38
N ALA A 106 -35.44 -4.25 0.56
CA ALA A 106 -36.55 -3.43 1.05
C ALA A 106 -37.42 -4.17 2.08
N ALA A 107 -37.66 -5.46 1.88
CA ALA A 107 -38.37 -6.28 2.85
C ALA A 107 -37.58 -6.49 4.15
N LEU A 108 -36.26 -6.70 4.08
CA LEU A 108 -35.39 -6.76 5.26
C LEU A 108 -35.43 -5.43 6.05
N ILE A 109 -35.34 -4.30 5.35
CA ILE A 109 -35.46 -2.97 5.96
C ILE A 109 -36.83 -2.82 6.63
N ALA A 110 -37.91 -3.23 5.96
CA ALA A 110 -39.27 -3.13 6.49
C ALA A 110 -39.46 -3.97 7.79
N GLU A 111 -38.84 -5.14 7.89
CA GLU A 111 -38.79 -5.91 9.13
C GLU A 111 -38.03 -5.19 10.24
N ALA A 112 -36.88 -4.61 9.92
CA ALA A 112 -36.02 -3.91 10.88
C ALA A 112 -36.67 -2.65 11.45
N VAL A 113 -37.36 -1.83 10.63
CA VAL A 113 -38.03 -0.62 11.08
C VAL A 113 -39.41 -0.87 11.69
N GLY A 114 -39.98 -2.08 11.51
CA GLY A 114 -41.26 -2.49 12.08
C GLY A 114 -42.47 -1.76 11.44
N GLU A 115 -43.67 -1.93 12.07
CA GLU A 115 -44.93 -1.43 11.53
C GLU A 115 -45.07 0.10 11.58
N THR A 116 -44.37 0.76 12.49
CA THR A 116 -44.39 2.23 12.64
C THR A 116 -43.42 2.95 11.73
N GLY A 117 -42.46 2.24 11.13
CA GLY A 117 -41.54 2.75 10.15
C GLY A 117 -42.09 2.76 8.73
N SER A 118 -41.42 3.45 7.84
CA SER A 118 -41.77 3.48 6.41
C SER A 118 -40.54 3.20 5.54
N VAL A 119 -40.75 2.49 4.43
CA VAL A 119 -39.69 2.20 3.46
C VAL A 119 -40.16 2.67 2.09
N THR A 120 -39.33 3.50 1.48
CA THR A 120 -39.44 3.86 0.06
C THR A 120 -38.25 3.20 -0.66
N THR A 121 -38.53 2.43 -1.71
CA THR A 121 -37.49 1.82 -2.55
C THR A 121 -37.66 2.28 -3.98
N LEU A 122 -36.55 2.60 -4.65
CA LEU A 122 -36.59 3.08 -6.02
C LEU A 122 -35.58 2.38 -6.93
N ASP A 123 -35.92 2.33 -8.20
CA ASP A 123 -35.00 1.95 -9.29
C ASP A 123 -35.39 2.74 -10.54
N ILE A 124 -34.41 2.97 -11.41
CA ILE A 124 -34.64 3.65 -12.70
C ILE A 124 -35.32 2.76 -13.72
N ASP A 125 -35.18 1.44 -13.58
CA ASP A 125 -35.71 0.45 -14.51
C ASP A 125 -37.13 0.01 -14.10
N PRO A 126 -38.17 0.31 -14.91
CA PRO A 126 -39.54 -0.07 -14.60
C PRO A 126 -39.75 -1.59 -14.49
N GLN A 127 -38.93 -2.42 -15.16
CA GLN A 127 -39.06 -3.86 -15.02
C GLN A 127 -38.54 -4.37 -13.67
N VAL A 128 -37.52 -3.68 -13.12
CA VAL A 128 -37.00 -3.97 -11.77
C VAL A 128 -38.01 -3.57 -10.71
N THR A 129 -38.58 -2.36 -10.79
CA THR A 129 -39.60 -1.90 -9.84
C THR A 129 -40.89 -2.71 -9.91
N ASP A 130 -41.39 -3.08 -11.11
CA ASP A 130 -42.53 -3.99 -11.28
C ASP A 130 -42.29 -5.35 -10.66
N ARG A 131 -41.09 -5.90 -10.80
CA ARG A 131 -40.70 -7.16 -10.19
C ARG A 131 -40.66 -7.05 -8.66
N ALA A 132 -40.02 -6.00 -8.14
CA ALA A 132 -39.95 -5.75 -6.71
C ALA A 132 -41.37 -5.62 -6.10
N ALA A 133 -42.26 -4.83 -6.70
CA ALA A 133 -43.63 -4.64 -6.26
C ALA A 133 -44.41 -6.00 -6.19
N ARG A 134 -44.32 -6.82 -7.25
CA ARG A 134 -44.94 -8.15 -7.25
C ARG A 134 -44.42 -9.04 -6.13
N CYS A 135 -43.10 -9.12 -5.92
CA CYS A 135 -42.51 -9.95 -4.88
C CYS A 135 -42.89 -9.45 -3.47
N LEU A 136 -42.86 -8.16 -3.24
CA LEU A 136 -43.26 -7.52 -1.98
C LEU A 136 -44.72 -7.82 -1.65
N THR A 137 -45.63 -7.63 -2.60
CA THR A 137 -47.05 -7.96 -2.41
C THR A 137 -47.25 -9.46 -2.15
N ALA A 138 -46.59 -10.34 -2.90
CA ALA A 138 -46.70 -11.79 -2.72
C ALA A 138 -46.18 -12.27 -1.35
N THR A 139 -45.34 -11.50 -0.68
CA THR A 139 -44.73 -11.80 0.62
C THR A 139 -45.28 -10.99 1.78
N GLY A 140 -46.33 -10.15 1.53
CA GLY A 140 -47.02 -9.39 2.56
C GLY A 140 -46.34 -8.06 2.97
N TYR A 141 -45.48 -7.53 2.11
CA TYR A 141 -44.80 -6.24 2.34
C TYR A 141 -45.43 -5.11 1.52
N ASP A 142 -46.73 -5.08 1.35
CA ASP A 142 -47.47 -4.05 0.59
C ASP A 142 -47.26 -2.62 1.11
N ARG A 143 -46.74 -2.48 2.34
CA ARG A 143 -46.44 -1.20 2.98
C ARG A 143 -45.16 -0.55 2.44
N VAL A 144 -44.33 -1.27 1.66
CA VAL A 144 -43.15 -0.73 1.02
C VAL A 144 -43.57 0.07 -0.20
N HIS A 145 -43.18 1.35 -0.25
CA HIS A 145 -43.47 2.22 -1.35
C HIS A 145 -42.44 2.07 -2.46
N VAL A 146 -42.85 1.53 -3.60
CA VAL A 146 -41.97 1.29 -4.76
C VAL A 146 -42.12 2.41 -5.79
N ILE A 147 -41.00 3.06 -6.17
CA ILE A 147 -40.98 4.18 -7.12
C ILE A 147 -40.09 3.82 -8.31
N THR A 148 -40.55 4.14 -9.51
CA THR A 148 -39.69 4.14 -10.72
C THR A 148 -39.22 5.56 -10.96
N ALA A 149 -37.95 5.86 -10.68
CA ALA A 149 -37.35 7.19 -10.85
C ALA A 149 -35.83 7.10 -10.93
N ASP A 150 -35.23 8.14 -11.53
CA ASP A 150 -33.78 8.38 -11.38
C ASP A 150 -33.50 8.84 -9.95
N ALA A 151 -32.49 8.25 -9.32
CA ALA A 151 -32.15 8.53 -7.92
C ALA A 151 -31.64 9.96 -7.68
N GLU A 152 -31.08 10.62 -8.70
CA GLU A 152 -30.72 12.06 -8.61
C GLU A 152 -31.96 12.99 -8.77
N ASN A 153 -33.09 12.45 -9.25
CA ASN A 153 -34.31 13.19 -9.53
C ASN A 153 -35.52 12.62 -8.78
N LEU A 154 -35.39 12.32 -7.51
CA LEU A 154 -36.48 11.82 -6.68
C LEU A 154 -37.60 12.85 -6.60
N PRO A 155 -38.88 12.47 -6.85
CA PRO A 155 -40.02 13.36 -6.70
C PRO A 155 -40.09 13.96 -5.29
N ALA A 156 -40.27 15.28 -5.20
CA ALA A 156 -40.28 16.00 -3.91
C ALA A 156 -41.33 15.48 -2.92
N GLU A 157 -42.48 15.01 -3.43
CA GLU A 157 -43.54 14.38 -2.63
C GLU A 157 -43.14 13.03 -2.01
N ALA A 158 -42.09 12.40 -2.51
CA ALA A 158 -41.57 11.16 -1.94
C ALA A 158 -40.60 11.41 -0.78
N VAL A 159 -40.17 12.65 -0.56
CA VAL A 159 -39.23 13.03 0.50
C VAL A 159 -40.03 13.44 1.73
N PRO A 160 -39.91 12.77 2.88
CA PRO A 160 -40.61 13.15 4.09
C PRO A 160 -40.10 14.48 4.65
N ASP A 161 -40.96 15.22 5.35
CA ASP A 161 -40.57 16.42 6.06
C ASP A 161 -39.40 16.16 7.01
N GLY A 162 -38.31 16.91 6.86
CA GLY A 162 -37.06 16.73 7.60
C GLY A 162 -36.12 15.63 7.09
N GLY A 163 -36.48 15.00 5.96
CA GLY A 163 -35.62 13.96 5.33
C GLY A 163 -35.85 12.55 5.83
N PHE A 164 -35.08 11.61 5.29
CA PHE A 164 -35.08 10.21 5.70
C PHE A 164 -34.14 10.00 6.90
N ASP A 165 -34.54 9.13 7.83
CA ASP A 165 -33.72 8.76 8.97
C ASP A 165 -32.53 7.86 8.53
N ALA A 166 -32.73 7.09 7.43
CA ALA A 166 -31.64 6.39 6.76
C ALA A 166 -31.82 6.37 5.24
N VAL A 167 -30.71 6.45 4.50
CA VAL A 167 -30.60 6.20 3.05
C VAL A 167 -29.63 5.06 2.82
N ILE A 168 -30.08 4.01 2.12
CA ILE A 168 -29.28 2.80 1.81
C ILE A 168 -29.17 2.68 0.29
N VAL A 169 -27.98 2.77 -0.23
CA VAL A 169 -27.69 2.66 -1.67
C VAL A 169 -27.19 1.26 -1.99
N THR A 170 -27.83 0.56 -2.91
CA THR A 170 -27.49 -0.83 -3.29
C THR A 170 -27.01 -0.94 -4.75
N VAL A 171 -26.46 0.15 -5.27
CA VAL A 171 -25.79 0.25 -6.59
C VAL A 171 -24.45 0.94 -6.41
N ASN A 172 -23.48 0.60 -7.27
CA ASN A 172 -22.15 1.20 -7.22
C ASN A 172 -22.22 2.66 -7.61
N THR A 173 -21.93 3.56 -6.67
CA THR A 173 -22.01 5.01 -6.89
C THR A 173 -20.63 5.66 -6.89
N TRP A 174 -20.49 6.69 -7.72
CA TRP A 174 -19.25 7.49 -7.78
C TRP A 174 -19.35 8.75 -6.90
N ASP A 175 -20.57 9.26 -6.69
CA ASP A 175 -20.86 10.47 -5.91
C ASP A 175 -22.03 10.23 -4.95
N LEU A 176 -22.23 11.10 -3.99
CA LEU A 176 -23.30 11.02 -2.98
C LEU A 176 -24.20 12.27 -3.00
N PRO A 177 -25.00 12.49 -4.06
CA PRO A 177 -25.83 13.68 -4.19
C PRO A 177 -26.99 13.73 -3.17
N TRP A 178 -27.19 12.66 -2.40
CA TRP A 178 -28.34 12.49 -1.49
C TRP A 178 -28.12 13.04 -0.08
N ILE A 179 -27.07 13.82 0.16
CA ILE A 179 -26.80 14.41 1.48
C ILE A 179 -28.02 15.15 2.02
N ASP A 180 -28.69 15.94 1.16
CA ASP A 180 -29.86 16.75 1.57
C ASP A 180 -31.11 15.91 1.84
N LEU A 181 -31.18 14.68 1.33
CA LEU A 181 -32.29 13.76 1.61
C LEU A 181 -32.18 13.09 2.99
N VAL A 182 -31.00 13.05 3.60
CA VAL A 182 -30.77 12.48 4.93
C VAL A 182 -31.14 13.50 5.99
N ALA A 183 -31.90 13.11 7.00
CA ALA A 183 -32.19 13.94 8.17
C ALA A 183 -30.91 14.26 8.95
N ASP A 184 -30.88 15.37 9.70
CA ASP A 184 -29.75 15.65 10.60
C ASP A 184 -29.71 14.59 11.72
N GLY A 185 -28.53 14.04 12.00
CA GLY A 185 -28.38 12.86 12.84
C GLY A 185 -28.74 11.52 12.15
N GLY A 186 -29.25 11.56 10.92
CA GLY A 186 -29.58 10.40 10.11
C GLY A 186 -28.36 9.74 9.47
N ARG A 187 -28.61 8.62 8.78
CA ARG A 187 -27.54 7.78 8.23
C ARG A 187 -27.61 7.63 6.71
N LEU A 188 -26.44 7.52 6.09
CA LEU A 188 -26.32 7.11 4.70
C LEU A 188 -25.34 5.95 4.60
N VAL A 189 -25.76 4.84 3.96
CA VAL A 189 -24.90 3.69 3.68
C VAL A 189 -24.81 3.52 2.17
N ALA A 190 -23.58 3.57 1.62
CA ALA A 190 -23.43 3.51 0.17
C ALA A 190 -22.15 2.80 -0.24
N PRO A 191 -22.18 2.05 -1.39
CA PRO A 191 -21.02 1.56 -2.07
C PRO A 191 -20.36 2.69 -2.87
N LEU A 192 -19.52 3.47 -2.19
CA LEU A 192 -18.82 4.61 -2.80
C LEU A 192 -17.55 4.15 -3.52
N ARG A 193 -17.41 4.55 -4.79
CA ARG A 193 -16.20 4.30 -5.57
C ARG A 193 -15.18 5.40 -5.35
N LEU A 194 -13.98 4.98 -4.95
CA LEU A 194 -12.80 5.82 -4.73
C LEU A 194 -11.64 5.23 -5.52
N HIS A 195 -11.18 5.92 -6.56
CA HIS A 195 -10.08 5.50 -7.44
C HIS A 195 -10.16 4.03 -7.91
N GLN A 196 -11.32 3.64 -8.49
CA GLN A 196 -11.59 2.31 -9.04
C GLN A 196 -11.83 1.20 -8.00
N TYR A 197 -11.80 1.49 -6.72
CA TYR A 197 -12.20 0.58 -5.64
C TYR A 197 -13.52 1.02 -5.05
N THR A 198 -14.42 0.07 -4.83
CA THR A 198 -15.73 0.35 -4.24
C THR A 198 -15.76 -0.12 -2.81
N TRP A 199 -16.18 0.78 -1.92
CA TRP A 199 -16.26 0.54 -0.49
C TRP A 199 -17.69 0.77 -0.01
N SER A 200 -18.28 -0.22 0.67
CA SER A 200 -19.50 0.01 1.45
C SER A 200 -19.12 0.80 2.70
N ILE A 201 -19.68 2.00 2.83
CA ILE A 201 -19.35 2.95 3.89
C ILE A 201 -20.64 3.41 4.55
N GLY A 202 -20.67 3.35 5.89
CA GLY A 202 -21.72 3.95 6.71
C GLY A 202 -21.31 5.35 7.17
N PHE A 203 -22.19 6.31 6.95
CA PHE A 203 -22.00 7.71 7.35
C PHE A 203 -23.10 8.16 8.30
N THR A 204 -22.76 9.04 9.23
CA THR A 204 -23.72 9.86 9.99
C THR A 204 -23.69 11.29 9.43
N LYS A 205 -24.88 11.88 9.21
CA LYS A 205 -25.01 13.29 8.83
C LYS A 205 -25.04 14.16 10.07
N GLN A 206 -24.22 15.20 10.09
CA GLN A 206 -24.29 16.26 11.09
C GLN A 206 -23.92 17.60 10.45
N ASP A 207 -24.75 18.64 10.64
CA ASP A 207 -24.53 19.98 10.11
C ASP A 207 -24.24 19.99 8.58
N GLY A 208 -24.95 19.15 7.81
CA GLY A 208 -24.79 19.04 6.36
C GLY A 208 -23.54 18.28 5.90
N VAL A 209 -22.79 17.65 6.80
CA VAL A 209 -21.60 16.85 6.51
C VAL A 209 -21.87 15.38 6.83
N LEU A 210 -21.50 14.50 5.92
CA LEU A 210 -21.46 13.06 6.17
C LEU A 210 -20.08 12.68 6.70
N THR A 211 -20.02 11.97 7.82
CA THR A 211 -18.78 11.47 8.41
C THR A 211 -18.88 9.96 8.59
N SER A 212 -17.88 9.21 8.10
CA SER A 212 -17.81 7.76 8.28
C SER A 212 -17.56 7.40 9.74
N ASP A 213 -18.22 6.35 10.25
CA ASP A 213 -18.15 5.96 11.66
C ASP A 213 -18.17 4.43 11.86
N GLY A 214 -17.58 3.70 10.95
CA GLY A 214 -17.50 2.24 11.01
C GLY A 214 -16.48 1.66 10.04
N PRO A 215 -16.37 0.35 9.95
CA PRO A 215 -15.45 -0.32 9.06
C PRO A 215 -15.79 -0.05 7.59
N LEU A 216 -14.74 0.09 6.78
CA LEU A 216 -14.86 0.12 5.33
C LEU A 216 -14.83 -1.32 4.81
N THR A 217 -15.80 -1.70 4.01
CA THR A 217 -15.89 -3.04 3.45
C THR A 217 -15.76 -2.98 1.93
N THR A 218 -14.76 -3.63 1.36
CA THR A 218 -14.64 -3.77 -0.10
C THR A 218 -15.84 -4.54 -0.66
N CYS A 219 -16.43 -4.03 -1.72
CA CYS A 219 -17.63 -4.62 -2.31
C CYS A 219 -17.71 -4.39 -3.82
N SER A 220 -18.65 -5.07 -4.46
CA SER A 220 -18.96 -4.86 -5.87
C SER A 220 -20.48 -4.86 -6.04
N PHE A 221 -20.98 -3.87 -6.75
CA PHE A 221 -22.39 -3.73 -7.11
C PHE A 221 -22.54 -3.46 -8.60
N VAL A 222 -23.74 -3.64 -9.12
CA VAL A 222 -24.11 -3.15 -10.46
C VAL A 222 -23.91 -1.64 -10.50
N PRO A 223 -23.39 -1.08 -11.63
CA PRO A 223 -23.13 0.36 -11.71
C PRO A 223 -24.43 1.18 -11.68
N MET A 224 -24.37 2.37 -11.08
CA MET A 224 -25.42 3.38 -11.14
C MET A 224 -25.75 3.72 -12.58
N GLN A 225 -27.04 3.90 -12.87
CA GLN A 225 -27.58 4.33 -14.15
C GLN A 225 -28.19 5.72 -14.05
N GLY A 226 -28.62 6.32 -15.18
CA GLY A 226 -29.23 7.64 -15.24
C GLY A 226 -28.23 8.76 -15.06
N ASP A 227 -28.65 9.87 -14.45
CA ASP A 227 -27.84 11.08 -14.26
C ASP A 227 -26.68 10.86 -13.29
N GLY A 228 -26.77 9.85 -12.41
CA GLY A 228 -25.69 9.40 -11.50
C GLY A 228 -24.72 8.43 -12.13
N ALA A 229 -24.88 8.06 -13.40
CA ALA A 229 -23.96 7.17 -14.09
C ALA A 229 -22.56 7.80 -14.21
N TRP A 230 -21.55 7.01 -13.93
CA TRP A 230 -20.15 7.42 -14.10
C TRP A 230 -19.35 6.28 -14.71
N ASP A 231 -18.82 6.54 -15.90
CA ASP A 231 -17.91 5.62 -16.57
C ASP A 231 -16.46 5.97 -16.27
N SER A 232 -15.76 5.02 -15.65
CA SER A 232 -14.33 5.15 -15.51
C SER A 232 -13.67 5.09 -16.88
N HIS A 233 -12.73 5.98 -17.14
CA HIS A 233 -11.93 5.92 -18.34
C HIS A 233 -11.04 4.68 -18.32
N ARG A 234 -11.26 3.75 -19.25
CA ARG A 234 -10.43 2.57 -19.44
C ARG A 234 -9.62 2.71 -20.72
N SER A 235 -8.30 2.62 -20.60
CA SER A 235 -7.38 2.65 -21.73
C SER A 235 -6.64 1.33 -21.83
N THR A 236 -6.44 0.84 -23.06
CA THR A 236 -5.67 -0.38 -23.34
C THR A 236 -4.33 0.03 -23.95
N ILE A 237 -3.23 -0.48 -23.41
CA ILE A 237 -1.90 -0.25 -23.97
C ILE A 237 -1.76 -1.06 -25.23
N PRO A 238 -1.50 -0.42 -26.40
CA PRO A 238 -1.52 -1.08 -27.68
C PRO A 238 -0.56 -2.28 -27.76
N GLY A 239 -1.06 -3.44 -28.17
CA GLY A 239 -0.27 -4.65 -28.39
C GLY A 239 0.30 -5.30 -27.14
N ARG A 240 -0.14 -4.92 -25.94
CA ARG A 240 0.43 -5.39 -24.66
C ARG A 240 -0.53 -6.24 -23.83
N GLY A 241 -1.85 -6.20 -24.11
CA GLY A 241 -2.86 -6.86 -23.27
C GLY A 241 -2.89 -6.31 -21.84
N ILE A 242 -2.53 -5.03 -21.65
CA ILE A 242 -2.53 -4.34 -20.38
C ILE A 242 -3.58 -3.23 -20.42
N HIS A 243 -4.43 -3.16 -19.39
CA HIS A 243 -5.52 -2.21 -19.29
C HIS A 243 -5.34 -1.36 -18.04
N LEU A 244 -5.51 -0.05 -18.20
CA LEU A 244 -5.45 0.94 -17.13
C LEU A 244 -6.82 1.58 -16.97
N ALA A 245 -7.29 1.71 -15.75
CA ALA A 245 -8.56 2.36 -15.44
C ALA A 245 -8.34 3.53 -14.49
N PHE A 246 -8.80 4.71 -14.90
CA PHE A 246 -8.74 5.97 -14.16
C PHE A 246 -10.13 6.42 -13.77
N GLU A 247 -10.23 7.07 -12.62
CA GLU A 247 -11.51 7.55 -12.13
C GLU A 247 -11.84 8.96 -12.63
N ASP A 248 -10.84 9.81 -12.78
CA ASP A 248 -11.00 11.23 -13.10
C ASP A 248 -11.30 11.51 -14.58
N GLY A 249 -11.39 10.46 -15.41
CA GLY A 249 -11.68 10.60 -16.83
C GLY A 249 -10.53 11.19 -17.66
N THR A 250 -9.34 11.41 -17.08
CA THR A 250 -8.17 11.94 -17.79
C THR A 250 -7.71 10.95 -18.86
N PRO A 251 -7.66 11.34 -20.15
CA PRO A 251 -7.12 10.49 -21.19
C PRO A 251 -5.62 10.26 -20.97
N LEU A 252 -5.19 9.01 -21.00
CA LEU A 252 -3.78 8.68 -20.89
C LEU A 252 -3.12 8.64 -22.27
N PRO A 253 -1.85 9.04 -22.35
CA PRO A 253 -1.03 8.82 -23.53
C PRO A 253 -0.58 7.35 -23.61
N VAL A 254 -1.52 6.40 -23.79
CA VAL A 254 -1.22 4.94 -23.79
C VAL A 254 -0.25 4.55 -24.91
N ASP A 255 -0.24 5.29 -26.02
CA ASP A 255 0.73 5.09 -27.12
C ASP A 255 2.16 5.42 -26.67
N GLU A 256 2.32 6.43 -25.80
CA GLU A 256 3.61 6.80 -25.22
C GLU A 256 4.07 5.80 -24.15
N LEU A 257 3.13 5.06 -23.53
CA LEU A 257 3.44 4.03 -22.53
C LEU A 257 3.83 2.69 -23.16
N ALA A 258 3.39 2.39 -24.39
CA ALA A 258 3.64 1.09 -25.01
C ALA A 258 5.15 0.73 -25.08
N PRO A 259 6.06 1.65 -25.45
CA PRO A 259 7.50 1.36 -25.47
C PRO A 259 8.11 1.11 -24.07
N ALA A 260 7.47 1.57 -23.00
CA ALA A 260 7.98 1.37 -21.64
C ALA A 260 8.09 -0.12 -21.25
N PHE A 261 7.31 -0.98 -21.93
CA PHE A 261 7.28 -2.42 -21.69
C PHE A 261 8.22 -3.22 -22.60
N ASP A 262 9.05 -2.58 -23.42
CA ASP A 262 10.05 -3.23 -24.26
C ASP A 262 11.33 -3.59 -23.49
N ALA A 263 11.55 -2.96 -22.34
CA ALA A 263 12.70 -3.20 -21.47
C ALA A 263 12.28 -3.91 -20.16
N ARG A 264 13.22 -4.58 -19.52
CA ARG A 264 13.00 -5.14 -18.18
C ARG A 264 12.64 -4.01 -17.21
N PRO A 265 11.66 -4.23 -16.28
CA PRO A 265 11.31 -3.23 -15.30
C PRO A 265 12.45 -3.01 -14.28
N ALA A 266 12.59 -1.79 -13.83
CA ALA A 266 13.31 -1.53 -12.59
C ALA A 266 12.52 -2.11 -11.42
N THR A 267 13.19 -2.81 -10.51
CA THR A 267 12.55 -3.43 -9.34
C THR A 267 13.01 -2.69 -8.08
N VAL A 268 12.07 -2.24 -7.27
CA VAL A 268 12.33 -1.59 -5.97
C VAL A 268 11.64 -2.39 -4.88
N ARG A 269 12.41 -2.87 -3.92
CA ARG A 269 11.93 -3.56 -2.73
C ARG A 269 11.51 -2.55 -1.69
N THR A 270 10.35 -2.75 -1.08
CA THR A 270 9.82 -1.84 -0.06
C THR A 270 10.25 -2.21 1.36
N HIS A 271 10.68 -3.43 1.59
CA HIS A 271 10.92 -4.03 2.91
C HIS A 271 9.69 -4.03 3.82
N VAL A 272 8.51 -3.87 3.24
CA VAL A 272 7.22 -3.98 3.93
C VAL A 272 6.60 -5.31 3.58
N THR A 273 6.28 -6.09 4.61
CA THR A 273 5.76 -7.44 4.45
C THR A 273 4.28 -7.54 4.77
N VAL A 274 3.63 -8.58 4.22
CA VAL A 274 2.24 -8.94 4.50
C VAL A 274 2.14 -10.46 4.59
N ARG A 275 1.40 -10.98 5.57
CA ARG A 275 1.10 -12.41 5.69
C ARG A 275 -0.01 -12.80 4.71
N GLY A 276 0.03 -14.04 4.25
CA GLY A 276 -1.09 -14.62 3.51
C GLY A 276 -2.38 -14.52 4.33
N GLN A 277 -3.49 -14.14 3.69
CA GLN A 277 -4.80 -13.85 4.31
C GLN A 277 -4.88 -12.55 5.14
N GLU A 278 -3.79 -11.84 5.39
CA GLU A 278 -3.86 -10.51 5.99
C GLU A 278 -4.48 -9.51 4.99
N PRO A 279 -5.57 -8.80 5.36
CA PRO A 279 -6.17 -7.81 4.49
C PRO A 279 -5.29 -6.56 4.41
N PHE A 280 -5.01 -6.11 3.19
CA PHE A 280 -4.25 -4.87 2.93
C PHE A 280 -4.99 -3.91 1.98
N ASP A 281 -6.31 -4.04 1.88
CA ASP A 281 -7.15 -3.19 1.02
C ASP A 281 -6.99 -1.69 1.30
N ALA A 282 -6.63 -1.34 2.54
CA ALA A 282 -6.35 0.03 2.94
C ALA A 282 -5.14 0.65 2.20
N LEU A 283 -4.12 -0.14 1.83
CA LEU A 283 -2.94 0.36 1.13
C LEU A 283 -3.25 0.94 -0.25
N PRO A 284 -3.99 0.27 -1.16
CA PRO A 284 -4.39 0.87 -2.42
C PRO A 284 -5.23 2.15 -2.27
N LEU A 285 -6.10 2.21 -1.25
CA LEU A 285 -6.87 3.42 -0.95
C LEU A 285 -5.95 4.57 -0.52
N TYR A 286 -4.95 4.30 0.33
CA TYR A 286 -3.95 5.29 0.69
C TYR A 286 -3.14 5.76 -0.52
N LEU A 287 -2.59 4.83 -1.31
CA LEU A 287 -1.79 5.15 -2.49
C LEU A 287 -2.56 5.97 -3.52
N SER A 288 -3.88 5.75 -3.62
CA SER A 288 -4.73 6.47 -4.57
C SER A 288 -4.81 7.97 -4.29
N GLY A 289 -4.67 8.37 -3.04
CA GLY A 289 -4.62 9.79 -2.65
C GLY A 289 -3.19 10.35 -2.62
N ALA A 290 -2.19 9.50 -2.32
CA ALA A 290 -0.81 9.92 -2.20
C ALA A 290 -0.06 10.04 -3.54
N LEU A 291 -0.51 9.33 -4.60
CA LEU A 291 0.17 9.26 -5.90
C LEU A 291 -0.68 9.90 -7.01
N PRO A 292 -0.34 11.11 -7.48
CA PRO A 292 -0.98 11.69 -8.65
C PRO A 292 -0.81 10.79 -9.89
N GLY A 293 -1.91 10.52 -10.59
CA GLY A 293 -1.93 9.58 -11.73
C GLY A 293 -2.12 8.11 -11.32
N PHE A 294 -2.58 7.87 -10.08
CA PHE A 294 -2.95 6.54 -9.63
C PHE A 294 -4.03 5.91 -10.52
N CYS A 295 -3.86 4.62 -10.80
CA CYS A 295 -4.81 3.87 -11.64
C CYS A 295 -4.89 2.42 -11.20
N ARG A 296 -5.96 1.76 -11.61
CA ARG A 296 -6.07 0.30 -11.52
C ARG A 296 -5.53 -0.35 -12.78
N LEU A 297 -4.61 -1.28 -12.63
CA LEU A 297 -4.04 -2.08 -13.71
C LEU A 297 -4.67 -3.47 -13.72
N SER A 298 -5.08 -3.91 -14.91
CA SER A 298 -5.42 -5.29 -15.19
C SER A 298 -4.70 -5.75 -16.46
N ALA A 299 -4.62 -7.06 -16.67
CA ALA A 299 -3.92 -7.62 -17.81
C ALA A 299 -4.68 -8.84 -18.33
N ASP A 300 -4.58 -9.07 -19.63
CA ASP A 300 -5.11 -10.27 -20.26
C ASP A 300 -4.42 -11.51 -19.71
N PRO A 301 -5.14 -12.62 -19.51
CA PRO A 301 -4.55 -13.86 -19.00
C PRO A 301 -3.39 -14.40 -19.88
N ASP A 302 -3.42 -14.10 -21.15
CA ASP A 302 -2.46 -14.59 -22.14
C ASP A 302 -1.24 -13.66 -22.31
N THR A 303 -1.20 -12.51 -21.61
CA THR A 303 -0.04 -11.61 -21.71
C THR A 303 1.19 -12.23 -21.04
N THR A 304 2.34 -12.14 -21.71
CA THR A 304 3.64 -12.56 -21.17
C THR A 304 4.50 -11.40 -20.70
N ILE A 305 4.02 -10.17 -20.87
CA ILE A 305 4.79 -8.93 -20.59
C ILE A 305 4.85 -8.65 -19.11
N ILE A 306 3.74 -8.91 -18.42
CA ILE A 306 3.65 -8.80 -16.95
C ILE A 306 2.88 -10.01 -16.42
N SER A 307 3.18 -10.42 -15.20
CA SER A 307 2.29 -11.37 -14.51
C SER A 307 0.97 -10.67 -14.21
N PRO A 308 -0.18 -11.16 -14.69
CA PRO A 308 -1.48 -10.60 -14.36
C PRO A 308 -1.66 -10.53 -12.85
N PRO A 309 -2.22 -9.44 -12.30
CA PRO A 309 -2.60 -9.42 -10.89
C PRO A 309 -3.55 -10.58 -10.59
N PRO A 310 -3.45 -11.23 -9.42
CA PRO A 310 -4.44 -12.22 -9.00
C PRO A 310 -5.86 -11.66 -9.06
N PRO A 311 -6.90 -12.48 -9.27
CA PRO A 311 -8.28 -12.01 -9.45
C PRO A 311 -8.82 -11.08 -8.36
N HIS A 312 -8.36 -11.28 -7.12
CA HIS A 312 -8.76 -10.46 -5.96
C HIS A 312 -7.72 -9.38 -5.61
N TRP A 313 -6.68 -9.24 -6.41
CA TRP A 313 -5.64 -8.25 -6.19
C TRP A 313 -6.07 -6.88 -6.71
N PRO A 314 -5.79 -5.80 -5.95
CA PRO A 314 -6.24 -4.47 -6.34
C PRO A 314 -5.63 -3.93 -7.64
N GLY A 315 -4.47 -4.45 -8.10
CA GLY A 315 -3.83 -4.00 -9.33
C GLY A 315 -3.40 -2.54 -9.27
N ALA A 316 -2.85 -2.09 -8.13
CA ALA A 316 -2.43 -0.71 -7.90
C ALA A 316 -1.24 -0.34 -8.79
N ALA A 317 -1.38 0.76 -9.54
CA ALA A 317 -0.33 1.34 -10.36
C ALA A 317 -0.48 2.86 -10.43
N PHE A 318 0.54 3.57 -10.89
CA PHE A 318 0.41 4.97 -11.27
C PHE A 318 1.26 5.30 -12.49
N VAL A 319 0.84 6.32 -13.22
CA VAL A 319 1.46 6.75 -14.47
C VAL A 319 2.05 8.14 -14.30
N ARG A 320 3.29 8.31 -14.80
CA ARG A 320 3.97 9.60 -14.87
C ARG A 320 4.60 9.76 -16.25
N GLY A 321 3.99 10.56 -17.12
CA GLY A 321 4.39 10.69 -18.51
C GLY A 321 4.44 9.33 -19.23
N ALA A 322 5.55 9.03 -19.90
CA ALA A 322 5.79 7.76 -20.61
C ALA A 322 6.25 6.61 -19.70
N SER A 323 5.99 6.68 -18.39
CA SER A 323 6.44 5.69 -17.41
C SER A 323 5.29 5.24 -16.50
N LEU A 324 5.39 3.99 -16.03
CA LEU A 324 4.42 3.39 -15.14
C LEU A 324 5.14 2.66 -13.99
N ALA A 325 4.62 2.80 -12.78
CA ALA A 325 5.01 1.95 -11.65
C ALA A 325 3.81 1.12 -11.18
N ARG A 326 4.03 -0.15 -10.84
CA ARG A 326 2.98 -1.04 -10.34
C ARG A 326 3.41 -1.76 -9.08
N LEU A 327 2.48 -1.93 -8.16
CA LEU A 327 2.64 -2.74 -6.97
C LEU A 327 2.48 -4.23 -7.31
N THR A 328 3.34 -5.06 -6.72
CA THR A 328 3.28 -6.53 -6.75
C THR A 328 3.77 -7.09 -5.42
N THR A 329 3.76 -8.40 -5.25
CA THR A 329 4.36 -9.07 -4.09
C THR A 329 5.29 -10.17 -4.53
N GLU A 330 6.33 -10.41 -3.72
CA GLU A 330 7.22 -11.56 -3.83
C GLU A 330 7.16 -12.39 -2.54
N LYS A 331 7.07 -13.72 -2.67
CA LYS A 331 7.06 -14.62 -1.51
C LYS A 331 8.47 -14.70 -0.93
N ILE A 332 8.61 -14.41 0.38
CA ILE A 332 9.87 -14.48 1.11
C ILE A 332 10.04 -15.86 1.76
N SER A 333 9.00 -16.32 2.46
CA SER A 333 9.04 -17.56 3.23
C SER A 333 7.64 -18.15 3.39
N GLU A 334 7.57 -19.33 3.98
CA GLU A 334 6.33 -19.96 4.41
C GLU A 334 6.43 -20.19 5.92
N GLY A 335 5.39 -19.80 6.66
CA GLY A 335 5.32 -20.02 8.10
C GLY A 335 4.94 -21.47 8.44
N ASP A 336 5.14 -21.86 9.69
CA ASP A 336 4.75 -23.18 10.21
C ASP A 336 3.24 -23.43 10.14
N ASP A 337 2.44 -22.37 10.03
CA ASP A 337 0.98 -22.37 9.84
C ASP A 337 0.57 -22.59 8.36
N GLY A 338 1.52 -22.76 7.46
CA GLY A 338 1.29 -22.88 6.02
C GLY A 338 0.93 -21.57 5.31
N LEU A 339 0.96 -20.42 6.01
CA LEU A 339 0.74 -19.11 5.41
C LEU A 339 2.06 -18.53 4.89
N GLY A 340 2.02 -18.02 3.65
CA GLY A 340 3.19 -17.35 3.06
C GLY A 340 3.42 -15.97 3.67
N LEU A 341 4.68 -15.60 3.85
CA LEU A 341 5.10 -14.22 4.09
C LEU A 341 5.52 -13.61 2.73
N TYR A 342 4.98 -12.46 2.40
CA TYR A 342 5.23 -11.76 1.14
C TYR A 342 5.78 -10.37 1.41
N GLU A 343 6.67 -9.89 0.53
CA GLU A 343 7.12 -8.51 0.51
C GLU A 343 6.40 -7.75 -0.60
N PHE A 344 6.00 -6.51 -0.34
CA PHE A 344 5.56 -5.59 -1.38
C PHE A 344 6.76 -5.15 -2.22
N VAL A 345 6.64 -5.30 -3.52
CA VAL A 345 7.67 -4.95 -4.50
C VAL A 345 7.06 -4.06 -5.57
N VAL A 346 7.79 -3.06 -6.02
CA VAL A 346 7.33 -2.15 -7.05
C VAL A 346 8.15 -2.33 -8.32
N HIS A 347 7.46 -2.58 -9.44
CA HIS A 347 8.07 -2.65 -10.75
C HIS A 347 7.83 -1.35 -11.51
N GLY A 348 8.90 -0.71 -11.98
CA GLY A 348 8.87 0.53 -12.75
C GLY A 348 9.24 0.31 -14.21
N TYR A 349 8.43 0.79 -15.12
CA TYR A 349 8.57 0.66 -16.57
C TYR A 349 8.76 2.04 -17.20
N GLY A 350 9.61 2.13 -18.24
CA GLY A 350 9.86 3.36 -19.00
C GLY A 350 10.98 4.23 -18.44
N PRO A 351 11.24 5.39 -19.08
CA PRO A 351 12.39 6.24 -18.77
C PRO A 351 12.50 6.70 -17.32
N ALA A 352 11.37 7.01 -16.68
CA ALA A 352 11.27 7.38 -15.26
C ALA A 352 10.77 6.21 -14.39
N GLY A 353 10.83 4.97 -14.89
CA GLY A 353 10.29 3.80 -14.20
C GLY A 353 10.90 3.58 -12.83
N HIS A 354 12.23 3.68 -12.70
CA HIS A 354 12.91 3.56 -11.41
C HIS A 354 12.49 4.65 -10.42
N THR A 355 12.43 5.90 -10.86
CA THR A 355 11.99 7.03 -10.03
C THR A 355 10.56 6.82 -9.53
N GLY A 356 9.64 6.44 -10.43
CA GLY A 356 8.26 6.14 -10.05
C GLY A 356 8.15 4.95 -9.09
N ALA A 357 8.95 3.89 -9.32
CA ALA A 357 8.97 2.75 -8.42
C ALA A 357 9.48 3.13 -7.01
N THR A 358 10.51 3.97 -6.93
CA THR A 358 11.03 4.49 -5.66
C THR A 358 9.98 5.33 -4.94
N GLU A 359 9.31 6.24 -5.64
CA GLU A 359 8.25 7.08 -5.07
C GLU A 359 7.10 6.23 -4.49
N MET A 360 6.61 5.24 -5.24
CA MET A 360 5.58 4.33 -4.72
C MET A 360 6.08 3.53 -3.52
N ALA A 361 7.33 3.04 -3.54
CA ALA A 361 7.92 2.31 -2.43
C ALA A 361 8.04 3.19 -1.16
N GLU A 362 8.42 4.45 -1.29
CA GLU A 362 8.45 5.42 -0.19
C GLU A 362 7.06 5.66 0.40
N GLN A 363 6.02 5.77 -0.43
CA GLN A 363 4.64 5.88 0.04
C GLN A 363 4.15 4.61 0.76
N ILE A 364 4.54 3.43 0.30
CA ILE A 364 4.23 2.15 0.99
C ILE A 364 4.92 2.12 2.36
N GLN A 365 6.18 2.52 2.45
CA GLN A 365 6.90 2.62 3.72
C GLN A 365 6.31 3.68 4.65
N HIS A 366 5.86 4.82 4.11
CA HIS A 366 5.18 5.85 4.89
C HIS A 366 3.85 5.33 5.45
N TRP A 367 3.04 4.64 4.63
CA TRP A 367 1.82 3.99 5.07
C TRP A 367 2.08 2.97 6.18
N GLN A 368 3.12 2.13 6.02
CA GLN A 368 3.51 1.14 7.01
C GLN A 368 3.78 1.77 8.39
N ARG A 369 4.54 2.87 8.41
CA ARG A 369 4.93 3.52 9.67
C ARG A 369 3.81 4.29 10.35
N ASN A 370 2.97 4.96 9.58
CA ASN A 370 2.06 5.97 10.12
C ASN A 370 0.59 5.57 10.12
N HIS A 371 0.18 4.65 9.23
CA HIS A 371 -1.24 4.44 8.94
C HIS A 371 -1.70 2.98 8.98
N ARG A 372 -0.79 2.00 8.84
CA ARG A 372 -1.18 0.57 8.77
C ARG A 372 -1.88 0.10 10.03
N ALA A 373 -1.46 0.58 11.20
CA ALA A 373 -2.07 0.25 12.47
C ALA A 373 -3.48 0.87 12.63
N ALA A 374 -3.82 1.90 11.87
CA ALA A 374 -5.15 2.47 11.87
C ALA A 374 -6.16 1.44 11.35
N LEU A 375 -7.28 1.31 12.05
CA LEU A 375 -8.36 0.42 11.62
C LEU A 375 -8.94 0.88 10.28
N PHE A 376 -9.27 2.18 10.18
CA PHE A 376 -9.81 2.81 8.99
C PHE A 376 -9.50 4.31 8.98
N PRO A 377 -9.38 4.94 7.80
CA PRO A 377 -9.37 6.39 7.70
C PRO A 377 -10.75 6.94 8.02
N GLN A 378 -10.82 8.19 8.47
CA GLN A 378 -12.07 8.92 8.53
C GLN A 378 -12.38 9.49 7.14
N ILE A 379 -13.59 9.24 6.64
CA ILE A 379 -14.05 9.79 5.37
C ILE A 379 -15.14 10.79 5.66
N THR A 380 -14.98 12.03 5.15
CA THR A 380 -16.03 13.05 5.20
C THR A 380 -16.49 13.40 3.79
N VAL A 381 -17.78 13.63 3.64
CA VAL A 381 -18.39 14.05 2.38
C VAL A 381 -19.19 15.33 2.60
N ARG A 382 -18.91 16.35 1.79
CA ARG A 382 -19.55 17.67 1.87
C ARG A 382 -20.08 18.07 0.50
N PRO A 383 -21.13 18.91 0.41
CA PRO A 383 -21.52 19.53 -0.84
C PRO A 383 -20.36 20.31 -1.48
N HIS A 384 -20.25 20.28 -2.80
CA HIS A 384 -19.15 20.88 -3.56
C HIS A 384 -18.95 22.40 -3.30
N ALA A 385 -19.99 23.11 -2.86
CA ALA A 385 -19.92 24.54 -2.52
C ALA A 385 -19.08 24.85 -1.27
N ALA A 386 -18.76 23.85 -0.45
CA ALA A 386 -17.90 23.99 0.72
C ALA A 386 -16.44 23.86 0.29
N THR A 387 -15.75 24.96 0.01
CA THR A 387 -14.31 24.95 -0.33
C THR A 387 -13.50 24.45 0.86
N PRO A 388 -12.69 23.39 0.75
CA PRO A 388 -11.76 23.04 1.81
C PRO A 388 -10.66 24.09 1.85
N GLU A 389 -10.25 24.49 3.05
CA GLU A 389 -8.97 25.16 3.23
C GLU A 389 -7.85 24.21 2.77
N PRO A 390 -6.97 24.62 1.85
CA PRO A 390 -5.84 23.81 1.47
C PRO A 390 -4.83 23.81 2.65
N GLY A 391 -5.00 22.87 3.56
CA GLY A 391 -4.05 22.60 4.62
C GLY A 391 -3.22 21.39 4.23
N SER A 392 -1.89 21.49 4.28
CA SER A 392 -0.96 20.38 4.16
C SER A 392 -0.99 19.50 5.43
N THR A 393 -2.15 18.93 5.76
CA THR A 393 -2.24 17.96 6.87
C THR A 393 -1.75 16.61 6.33
N PRO A 394 -0.73 16.00 6.95
CA PRO A 394 -0.26 14.68 6.57
C PRO A 394 -1.39 13.66 6.59
N GLY A 395 -1.49 12.83 5.55
CA GLY A 395 -2.53 11.81 5.45
C GLY A 395 -3.91 12.31 4.98
N LEU A 396 -4.06 13.61 4.66
CA LEU A 396 -5.32 14.17 4.16
C LEU A 396 -5.37 14.10 2.64
N HIS A 397 -6.31 13.31 2.10
CA HIS A 397 -6.54 13.20 0.66
C HIS A 397 -7.91 13.77 0.31
N VAL A 398 -7.98 14.55 -0.76
CA VAL A 398 -9.22 15.23 -1.19
C VAL A 398 -9.58 14.83 -2.61
N PHE A 399 -10.82 14.38 -2.82
CA PHE A 399 -11.36 13.95 -4.10
C PHE A 399 -12.56 14.79 -4.46
N THR A 400 -12.48 15.49 -5.58
CA THR A 400 -13.61 16.27 -6.10
C THR A 400 -14.50 15.37 -6.95
N LYS A 401 -15.77 15.30 -6.60
CA LYS A 401 -16.82 14.59 -7.36
C LYS A 401 -17.75 15.59 -8.06
N LYS A 402 -18.79 15.12 -8.74
CA LYS A 402 -19.76 16.00 -9.46
C LYS A 402 -20.50 16.95 -8.50
N HIS A 403 -21.03 16.42 -7.40
CA HIS A 403 -21.85 17.15 -6.44
C HIS A 403 -21.17 17.34 -5.10
N THR A 404 -20.17 16.51 -4.78
CA THR A 404 -19.57 16.47 -3.45
C THR A 404 -18.05 16.55 -3.48
N LEU A 405 -17.52 16.89 -2.33
CA LEU A 405 -16.11 16.82 -2.01
C LEU A 405 -15.93 15.71 -0.98
N VAL A 406 -15.12 14.70 -1.32
CA VAL A 406 -14.79 13.58 -0.44
C VAL A 406 -13.40 13.81 0.12
N THR A 407 -13.28 13.80 1.43
CA THR A 407 -12.00 13.92 2.12
C THR A 407 -11.72 12.62 2.86
N ILE A 408 -10.54 12.05 2.68
CA ILE A 408 -10.04 10.89 3.41
C ILE A 408 -8.92 11.35 4.32
N ASP A 409 -9.12 11.22 5.62
CA ASP A 409 -8.16 11.58 6.66
C ASP A 409 -7.61 10.31 7.31
N TRP A 410 -6.32 10.05 7.06
CA TRP A 410 -5.61 8.91 7.62
C TRP A 410 -5.04 9.29 8.97
N PRO A 411 -5.52 8.70 10.08
CA PRO A 411 -4.94 8.96 11.38
C PRO A 411 -3.48 8.53 11.40
N VAL A 412 -2.63 9.39 11.91
CA VAL A 412 -1.23 9.06 12.19
C VAL A 412 -1.19 8.30 13.50
N ILE A 413 -0.86 7.02 13.44
CA ILE A 413 -0.67 6.19 14.63
C ILE A 413 0.82 6.25 14.99
N PRO A 414 1.17 6.82 16.13
CA PRO A 414 2.57 6.93 16.53
C PRO A 414 3.21 5.56 16.72
N GLY A 415 4.46 5.39 16.26
CA GLY A 415 5.34 4.38 16.81
C GLY A 415 5.68 4.70 18.27
N THR A 416 6.36 3.80 18.96
CA THR A 416 6.70 3.95 20.38
C THR A 416 8.19 3.75 20.61
N ALA A 417 8.77 4.47 21.57
CA ALA A 417 10.13 4.22 22.00
C ALA A 417 10.31 4.53 23.50
N ALA A 418 11.20 3.80 24.16
CA ALA A 418 11.49 3.91 25.57
C ALA A 418 12.81 4.63 25.84
N LEU A 419 12.73 5.78 26.48
CA LEU A 419 13.86 6.48 27.08
C LEU A 419 14.12 5.88 28.48
N LEU A 420 15.03 4.92 28.58
CA LEU A 420 15.37 4.30 29.85
C LEU A 420 16.62 4.96 30.47
N THR A 421 16.52 5.33 31.74
CA THR A 421 17.63 5.92 32.51
C THR A 421 17.99 5.06 33.71
N ASP A 422 19.26 5.06 34.08
CA ASP A 422 19.73 4.46 35.35
C ASP A 422 19.90 5.51 36.48
N ASP A 423 20.32 5.04 37.62
CA ASP A 423 20.59 5.89 38.82
C ASP A 423 21.79 6.83 38.64
N GLN A 424 22.61 6.64 37.60
CA GLN A 424 23.73 7.50 37.23
C GLN A 424 23.35 8.52 36.14
N GLY A 425 22.11 8.53 35.68
CA GLY A 425 21.62 9.41 34.64
C GLY A 425 22.14 9.05 33.25
N ARG A 426 22.54 7.75 33.02
CA ARG A 426 22.91 7.22 31.72
C ARG A 426 21.66 6.73 30.99
N TYR A 427 21.72 6.72 29.67
CA TYR A 427 20.65 6.28 28.76
C TYR A 427 20.94 4.89 28.21
N LEU A 428 19.98 3.99 28.22
CA LEU A 428 20.09 2.71 27.55
C LEU A 428 19.80 2.87 26.07
N LEU A 429 20.79 2.61 25.25
CA LEU A 429 20.68 2.66 23.80
C LEU A 429 20.97 1.29 23.20
N HIS A 430 20.33 0.98 22.06
CA HIS A 430 20.67 -0.20 21.26
C HIS A 430 21.29 0.19 19.92
N LEU A 431 22.25 -0.59 19.44
CA LEU A 431 22.83 -0.48 18.11
C LEU A 431 21.96 -1.29 17.16
N ARG A 432 21.32 -0.63 16.21
CA ARG A 432 20.47 -1.26 15.19
C ARG A 432 21.33 -2.07 14.21
N ASP A 433 20.78 -3.21 13.76
CA ASP A 433 21.50 -4.08 12.81
C ASP A 433 21.71 -3.37 11.47
N ALA A 434 22.97 -3.19 11.11
CA ALA A 434 23.35 -2.53 9.86
C ALA A 434 23.09 -3.41 8.62
N ASN A 435 22.90 -4.73 8.80
CA ASN A 435 22.65 -5.69 7.72
C ASN A 435 21.17 -5.91 7.46
N LYS A 436 20.29 -5.45 8.36
CA LYS A 436 18.85 -5.56 8.16
C LYS A 436 18.32 -4.36 7.38
N PRO A 437 17.35 -4.56 6.47
CA PRO A 437 16.65 -3.46 5.78
C PRO A 437 15.61 -2.82 6.72
N ILE A 438 16.07 -2.17 7.76
CA ILE A 438 15.28 -1.51 8.79
C ILE A 438 15.50 0.01 8.76
N TRP A 439 14.67 0.75 9.45
CA TRP A 439 14.86 2.18 9.64
C TRP A 439 16.17 2.47 10.38
N ARG A 440 17.02 3.38 9.84
CA ARG A 440 18.29 3.78 10.47
C ARG A 440 19.25 2.62 10.80
N PRO A 441 19.64 1.78 9.82
CA PRO A 441 20.54 0.66 10.08
C PRO A 441 21.90 1.15 10.55
N GLY A 442 22.51 0.45 11.51
CA GLY A 442 23.85 0.77 12.06
C GLY A 442 23.90 2.02 12.94
N GLN A 443 22.78 2.56 13.37
CA GLN A 443 22.74 3.73 14.26
C GLN A 443 22.29 3.32 15.67
N TRP A 444 22.76 4.08 16.67
CA TRP A 444 22.30 3.97 18.03
C TRP A 444 20.96 4.67 18.20
N ALA A 445 20.00 3.96 18.77
CA ALA A 445 18.61 4.39 18.92
C ALA A 445 18.03 4.00 20.28
N LEU A 446 16.86 4.52 20.61
CA LEU A 446 16.02 4.02 21.70
C LEU A 446 15.40 2.68 21.31
N LEU A 447 15.11 1.83 22.30
CA LEU A 447 14.32 0.60 22.14
C LEU A 447 12.87 0.94 21.82
N GLY A 448 12.21 0.17 20.96
CA GLY A 448 10.81 0.34 20.61
C GLY A 448 10.54 0.13 19.11
N GLY A 449 9.27 0.18 18.74
CA GLY A 449 8.82 -0.09 17.39
C GLY A 449 7.45 0.46 17.07
N ASN A 450 6.80 -0.15 16.05
CA ASN A 450 5.52 0.33 15.54
C ASN A 450 4.36 -0.24 16.36
N THR A 451 3.31 0.57 16.48
CA THR A 451 2.02 0.12 17.03
C THR A 451 1.35 -0.86 16.05
N GLU A 452 0.80 -1.95 16.55
CA GLU A 452 0.04 -2.91 15.76
C GLU A 452 -1.43 -2.47 15.58
N LYS A 453 -2.13 -3.14 14.65
CA LYS A 453 -3.53 -2.80 14.32
C LYS A 453 -4.44 -2.95 15.53
N GLY A 454 -5.05 -1.84 15.96
CA GLY A 454 -5.96 -1.80 17.10
C GLY A 454 -5.28 -1.73 18.45
N GLU A 455 -3.95 -1.66 18.51
CA GLU A 455 -3.15 -1.54 19.71
C GLU A 455 -2.98 -0.06 20.11
N GLY A 456 -2.99 0.24 21.39
CA GLY A 456 -2.62 1.56 21.90
C GLY A 456 -1.10 1.72 22.07
N CYS A 457 -0.62 2.97 22.06
CA CYS A 457 0.81 3.21 22.26
C CYS A 457 1.33 2.69 23.62
N ASP A 458 0.50 2.72 24.65
CA ASP A 458 0.88 2.24 25.98
C ASP A 458 1.06 0.71 26.02
N GLU A 459 0.29 -0.01 25.21
CA GLU A 459 0.39 -1.47 25.03
C GLU A 459 1.57 -1.81 24.12
N ALA A 460 1.74 -1.08 23.02
CA ALA A 460 2.80 -1.28 22.05
C ALA A 460 4.20 -1.19 22.67
N ILE A 461 4.47 -0.17 23.49
CA ILE A 461 5.79 -0.02 24.11
C ILE A 461 6.13 -1.16 25.07
N VAL A 462 5.14 -1.72 25.77
CA VAL A 462 5.34 -2.88 26.65
C VAL A 462 5.66 -4.12 25.82
N ARG A 463 4.92 -4.37 24.74
CA ARG A 463 5.15 -5.48 23.81
C ARG A 463 6.54 -5.40 23.17
N GLU A 464 6.90 -4.23 22.61
CA GLU A 464 8.17 -4.02 21.93
C GLU A 464 9.37 -4.25 22.89
N LEU A 465 9.31 -3.72 24.11
CA LEU A 465 10.37 -3.96 25.10
C LEU A 465 10.50 -5.45 25.46
N ALA A 466 9.38 -6.15 25.60
CA ALA A 466 9.38 -7.58 25.89
C ALA A 466 9.95 -8.39 24.70
N GLU A 467 9.58 -8.03 23.46
CA GLU A 467 10.07 -8.69 22.23
C GLU A 467 11.55 -8.43 21.98
N GLU A 468 12.00 -7.17 22.10
CA GLU A 468 13.40 -6.82 21.82
C GLU A 468 14.38 -7.24 22.95
N THR A 469 13.92 -7.27 24.21
CA THR A 469 14.83 -7.39 25.35
C THR A 469 14.33 -8.26 26.51
N GLY A 470 13.11 -8.77 26.44
CA GLY A 470 12.48 -9.49 27.58
C GLY A 470 12.24 -8.61 28.81
N LEU A 471 12.34 -7.28 28.69
CA LEU A 471 12.18 -6.36 29.83
C LEU A 471 10.72 -6.05 30.09
N GLU A 472 10.34 -6.07 31.37
CA GLU A 472 9.11 -5.51 31.89
C GLU A 472 9.46 -4.28 32.74
N ILE A 473 9.02 -3.09 32.31
CA ILE A 473 9.26 -1.82 32.99
C ILE A 473 7.94 -1.32 33.57
N PRO A 474 7.69 -1.46 34.88
CA PRO A 474 6.35 -1.17 35.45
C PRO A 474 6.01 0.32 35.51
N ASP A 475 7.00 1.21 35.52
CA ASP A 475 6.83 2.66 35.73
C ASP A 475 7.01 3.47 34.43
N LEU A 476 6.72 2.89 33.27
CA LEU A 476 6.75 3.61 32.00
C LEU A 476 5.66 4.70 31.97
N THR A 477 6.09 5.93 31.74
CA THR A 477 5.18 7.08 31.62
C THR A 477 5.41 7.82 30.33
N GLY A 478 4.34 8.29 29.69
CA GLY A 478 4.47 9.10 28.47
C GLY A 478 5.29 10.37 28.77
N PHE A 479 6.36 10.59 27.99
CA PHE A 479 7.29 11.69 28.15
C PHE A 479 7.00 12.81 27.14
N ILE A 480 7.24 12.60 25.86
CA ILE A 480 7.01 13.55 24.76
C ILE A 480 6.55 12.82 23.51
N THR A 481 6.11 13.58 22.52
CA THR A 481 5.92 13.12 21.15
C THR A 481 7.05 13.69 20.29
N LEU A 482 7.67 12.85 19.45
CA LEU A 482 8.67 13.23 18.47
C LEU A 482 8.07 13.20 17.08
N ASP A 483 8.04 14.32 16.37
CA ASP A 483 7.74 14.39 14.94
C ASP A 483 9.04 14.52 14.15
N THR A 484 9.25 13.61 13.19
CA THR A 484 10.36 13.70 12.24
C THR A 484 9.85 14.33 10.96
N LEU A 485 10.56 15.36 10.49
CA LEU A 485 10.30 16.03 9.22
C LEU A 485 11.44 15.69 8.26
N ASP A 486 11.16 15.63 6.96
CA ASP A 486 12.21 15.51 5.95
C ASP A 486 13.00 16.82 5.77
N ALA A 487 13.98 16.83 4.85
CA ALA A 487 14.79 18.00 4.57
C ALA A 487 13.97 19.19 4.00
N GLY A 488 12.85 18.92 3.34
CA GLY A 488 11.90 19.91 2.84
C GLY A 488 11.02 20.51 3.94
N GLY A 489 10.87 19.82 5.05
CA GLY A 489 10.01 20.16 6.17
C GLY A 489 8.66 19.42 6.15
N ASP A 490 8.50 18.45 5.25
CA ASP A 490 7.31 17.61 5.20
C ASP A 490 7.35 16.53 6.29
N PHE A 491 6.17 16.21 6.82
CA PHE A 491 6.02 15.21 7.89
C PHE A 491 6.41 13.82 7.39
N LYS A 492 7.23 13.13 8.18
CA LYS A 492 7.76 11.81 7.84
C LYS A 492 7.33 10.71 8.79
N ASP A 493 7.36 10.99 10.09
CA ASP A 493 7.10 9.99 11.12
C ASP A 493 6.74 10.64 12.45
N ARG A 494 5.98 9.91 13.30
CA ARG A 494 5.63 10.28 14.66
C ARG A 494 5.94 9.14 15.61
N VAL A 495 6.65 9.43 16.69
CA VAL A 495 6.99 8.47 17.75
C VAL A 495 6.58 9.01 19.11
N ARG A 496 5.84 8.21 19.88
CA ARG A 496 5.54 8.50 21.28
C ARG A 496 6.66 7.97 22.16
N ILE A 497 7.29 8.85 22.90
CA ILE A 497 8.41 8.53 23.80
C ILE A 497 7.89 8.31 25.22
N TYR A 498 8.30 7.20 25.79
CA TYR A 498 8.03 6.84 27.18
C TYR A 498 9.32 6.92 28.00
N HIS A 499 9.23 7.41 29.22
CA HIS A 499 10.35 7.44 30.16
C HIS A 499 10.14 6.38 31.23
N GLY A 500 11.22 5.70 31.59
CA GLY A 500 11.28 4.73 32.68
C GLY A 500 12.68 4.64 33.28
N THR A 501 12.79 4.03 34.46
CA THR A 501 14.06 3.79 35.12
C THR A 501 14.40 2.30 35.14
N LEU A 502 15.67 1.97 34.87
CA LEU A 502 16.16 0.61 34.88
C LEU A 502 17.58 0.54 35.43
N ASN A 503 17.75 -0.09 36.59
CA ASN A 503 19.05 -0.31 37.23
C ASN A 503 19.53 -1.75 37.04
N ARG A 504 19.85 -2.08 35.78
CA ARG A 504 20.35 -3.41 35.35
C ARG A 504 21.55 -3.25 34.41
N PRO A 505 22.66 -3.99 34.59
CA PRO A 505 23.78 -3.94 33.66
C PRO A 505 23.36 -4.35 32.25
N ALA A 506 23.84 -3.64 31.22
CA ALA A 506 23.45 -3.91 29.81
C ALA A 506 23.75 -5.36 29.37
N HIS A 507 24.82 -5.95 29.90
CA HIS A 507 25.20 -7.34 29.56
C HIS A 507 24.33 -8.42 30.22
N GLU A 508 23.45 -8.05 31.14
CA GLU A 508 22.47 -8.93 31.78
C GLU A 508 21.09 -8.83 31.14
N ILE A 509 20.93 -7.95 30.14
CA ILE A 509 19.69 -7.80 29.37
C ILE A 509 19.82 -8.69 28.14
N ASP A 510 18.81 -9.53 27.93
CA ASP A 510 18.77 -10.46 26.80
C ASP A 510 18.28 -9.70 25.55
N LEU A 511 19.19 -9.35 24.65
CA LEU A 511 18.89 -8.61 23.43
C LEU A 511 18.49 -9.59 22.32
N HIS A 512 17.21 -9.57 21.92
CA HIS A 512 16.69 -10.42 20.86
C HIS A 512 16.75 -9.74 19.48
N GLU A 513 16.70 -8.40 19.45
CA GLU A 513 16.78 -7.61 18.22
C GLU A 513 17.81 -6.48 18.36
N GLY A 514 18.62 -6.28 17.30
CA GLY A 514 19.76 -5.34 17.32
C GLY A 514 21.11 -6.06 17.52
N ILE A 515 22.20 -5.30 17.61
CA ILE A 515 23.57 -5.83 17.70
C ILE A 515 24.11 -5.72 19.14
N GLN A 516 23.81 -4.63 19.84
CA GLN A 516 24.39 -4.33 21.12
C GLN A 516 23.52 -3.38 21.94
N LEU A 517 23.48 -3.59 23.28
CA LEU A 517 22.97 -2.63 24.26
C LEU A 517 24.12 -1.93 24.95
N ARG A 518 23.95 -0.64 25.26
CA ARG A 518 24.94 0.15 25.99
C ARG A 518 24.29 1.22 26.83
N TRP A 519 24.72 1.30 28.10
CA TRP A 519 24.50 2.47 28.94
C TRP A 519 25.42 3.60 28.49
N THR A 520 24.88 4.74 28.11
CA THR A 520 25.58 5.84 27.44
C THR A 520 25.31 7.16 28.18
N ARG A 521 26.34 7.93 28.42
CA ARG A 521 26.23 9.29 28.93
C ARG A 521 26.04 10.26 27.78
N MET A 522 25.43 11.41 28.03
CA MET A 522 25.18 12.40 26.97
C MET A 522 26.46 12.89 26.29
N ASP A 523 27.55 13.08 27.06
CA ASP A 523 28.85 13.50 26.51
C ASP A 523 29.50 12.46 25.57
N GLU A 524 29.17 11.17 25.74
CA GLU A 524 29.67 10.09 24.87
C GLU A 524 28.96 10.04 23.51
N THR A 525 27.74 10.58 23.40
CA THR A 525 26.95 10.52 22.15
C THR A 525 27.63 11.24 20.97
N ALA A 526 28.46 12.23 21.24
CA ALA A 526 29.22 12.99 20.21
C ALA A 526 30.17 12.09 19.38
N HIS A 527 30.54 10.92 19.89
CA HIS A 527 31.42 9.95 19.25
C HIS A 527 30.68 8.73 18.68
N MET A 528 29.35 8.77 18.69
CA MET A 528 28.49 7.68 18.26
C MET A 528 27.69 8.07 16.99
N THR A 529 27.45 7.13 16.12
CA THR A 529 26.50 7.36 15.01
C THR A 529 25.08 7.23 15.54
N MET A 530 24.52 8.36 15.94
CA MET A 530 23.19 8.43 16.55
C MET A 530 22.09 8.60 15.54
N ASP A 531 20.93 7.99 15.81
CA ASP A 531 19.68 8.43 15.19
C ASP A 531 19.36 9.88 15.60
N PRO A 532 19.12 10.79 14.66
CA PRO A 532 18.87 12.20 14.97
C PRO A 532 17.67 12.43 15.90
N GLY A 533 16.60 11.63 15.74
CA GLY A 533 15.43 11.67 16.61
C GLY A 533 15.79 11.29 18.04
N THR A 534 16.53 10.19 18.20
CA THR A 534 17.03 9.75 19.49
C THR A 534 17.87 10.85 20.17
N LEU A 535 18.82 11.45 19.45
CA LEU A 535 19.64 12.51 20.01
C LEU A 535 18.82 13.70 20.50
N ALA A 536 17.80 14.11 19.74
CA ALA A 536 16.89 15.18 20.12
C ALA A 536 16.06 14.84 21.38
N VAL A 537 15.64 13.59 21.50
CA VAL A 537 14.92 13.12 22.71
C VAL A 537 15.83 13.16 23.94
N LEU A 538 17.08 12.70 23.83
CA LEU A 538 18.03 12.78 24.93
C LEU A 538 18.29 14.23 25.37
N GLN A 539 18.42 15.15 24.40
CA GLN A 539 18.60 16.57 24.67
C GLN A 539 17.36 17.16 25.37
N ALA A 540 16.16 16.85 24.87
CA ALA A 540 14.91 17.32 25.49
C ALA A 540 14.75 16.82 26.92
N HIS A 541 15.20 15.58 27.22
CA HIS A 541 15.18 15.05 28.59
C HIS A 541 16.16 15.77 29.52
N GLN A 542 17.35 16.12 29.05
CA GLN A 542 18.29 16.93 29.84
C GLN A 542 17.74 18.32 30.17
N ASP A 543 17.11 18.96 29.19
CA ASP A 543 16.58 20.31 29.32
C ASP A 543 15.32 20.33 30.23
N THR A 544 14.48 19.29 30.12
CA THR A 544 13.20 19.19 30.84
C THR A 544 12.86 17.73 31.19
N PRO A 545 13.41 17.17 32.28
CA PRO A 545 13.19 15.75 32.62
C PRO A 545 11.73 15.37 32.91
N HIS A 546 10.90 16.32 33.29
CA HIS A 546 9.48 16.14 33.62
C HIS A 546 8.62 17.18 32.90
N PRO A 547 8.38 17.04 31.58
CA PRO A 547 7.57 17.99 30.83
C PRO A 547 6.12 17.97 31.31
N SER A 548 5.52 19.14 31.40
CA SER A 548 4.09 19.29 31.75
C SER A 548 3.22 18.96 30.56
N ARG A 549 2.12 18.25 30.79
CA ARG A 549 1.07 18.09 29.81
C ARG A 549 0.34 19.42 29.57
N ASP A 550 -0.21 19.62 28.37
CA ASP A 550 -1.04 20.77 28.08
C ASP A 550 -2.40 20.71 28.82
N SER A 551 -3.23 21.73 28.64
CA SER A 551 -4.56 21.83 29.28
C SER A 551 -5.55 20.74 28.80
N ALA A 552 -5.26 20.08 27.68
CA ALA A 552 -6.02 18.96 27.14
C ALA A 552 -5.44 17.60 27.58
N GLY A 553 -4.34 17.59 28.36
CA GLY A 553 -3.69 16.37 28.82
C GLY A 553 -2.71 15.76 27.82
N SER A 554 -2.46 16.42 26.67
CA SER A 554 -1.55 15.94 25.64
C SER A 554 -0.09 16.12 26.03
N LEU A 555 0.79 15.25 25.53
CA LEU A 555 2.23 15.34 25.72
C LEU A 555 2.80 16.46 24.82
N PRO A 556 3.87 17.17 25.29
CA PRO A 556 4.59 18.09 24.43
C PRO A 556 5.13 17.40 23.18
N THR A 557 5.11 18.10 22.06
CA THR A 557 5.67 17.62 20.80
C THR A 557 6.95 18.37 20.46
N ILE A 558 8.03 17.63 20.19
CA ILE A 558 9.25 18.17 19.61
C ILE A 558 9.33 17.78 18.13
N GLN A 559 9.96 18.62 17.33
CA GLN A 559 10.15 18.37 15.90
C GLN A 559 11.63 18.30 15.58
N VAL A 560 12.00 17.27 14.80
CA VAL A 560 13.34 17.10 14.28
C VAL A 560 13.25 17.08 12.75
N ARG A 561 13.97 18.01 12.12
CA ARG A 561 14.15 17.99 10.67
C ARG A 561 15.38 17.17 10.34
N GLU A 562 15.21 16.16 9.48
CA GLU A 562 16.35 15.44 8.91
C GLU A 562 17.17 16.43 8.10
N ALA A 563 18.46 16.53 8.40
CA ALA A 563 19.36 17.22 7.51
C ALA A 563 19.34 16.50 6.17
N ALA A 564 19.25 17.24 5.07
CA ALA A 564 19.63 16.69 3.77
C ALA A 564 21.00 16.05 3.98
N ASP A 565 21.14 14.73 3.70
CA ASP A 565 22.40 14.03 3.95
C ASP A 565 23.50 14.81 3.21
N PRO A 566 24.38 15.54 3.91
CA PRO A 566 25.41 16.34 3.25
C PRO A 566 26.49 15.46 2.62
N ARG A 567 26.40 14.14 2.85
CA ARG A 567 27.28 13.16 2.27
C ARG A 567 26.69 12.73 0.93
N SER A 568 27.34 13.09 -0.15
CA SER A 568 27.01 12.50 -1.43
C SER A 568 27.22 10.98 -1.32
N ARG A 569 26.15 10.20 -1.39
CA ARG A 569 26.28 8.76 -1.57
C ARG A 569 26.81 8.54 -2.96
N SER A 570 27.93 7.83 -3.09
CA SER A 570 28.47 7.40 -4.37
C SER A 570 28.33 5.89 -4.49
N ILE A 571 27.93 5.42 -5.66
CA ILE A 571 28.03 4.01 -6.00
C ILE A 571 29.51 3.71 -6.24
N VAL A 572 30.06 2.70 -5.57
CA VAL A 572 31.45 2.28 -5.78
C VAL A 572 31.45 1.05 -6.68
N GLY A 573 32.09 1.20 -7.86
CA GLY A 573 32.35 0.09 -8.79
C GLY A 573 33.81 -0.32 -8.75
N ALA A 574 34.09 -1.61 -8.91
CA ALA A 574 35.42 -2.18 -9.08
C ALA A 574 35.57 -2.71 -10.51
N HIS A 575 36.69 -2.40 -11.14
CA HIS A 575 36.99 -2.75 -12.52
C HIS A 575 38.36 -3.43 -12.62
N LEU A 576 38.45 -4.52 -13.36
CA LEU A 576 39.67 -5.30 -13.53
C LEU A 576 40.37 -4.98 -14.86
N VAL A 577 41.55 -4.43 -14.78
CA VAL A 577 42.42 -4.17 -15.93
C VAL A 577 43.47 -5.27 -16.04
N LEU A 578 43.19 -6.30 -16.82
CA LEU A 578 44.16 -7.36 -17.12
C LEU A 578 44.94 -7.02 -18.38
N LEU A 579 46.25 -7.10 -18.29
CA LEU A 579 47.15 -6.85 -19.40
C LEU A 579 47.98 -8.09 -19.74
N ARG A 580 48.00 -8.48 -21.03
CA ARG A 580 48.75 -9.60 -21.56
C ARG A 580 49.37 -9.17 -22.91
N ASP A 581 50.65 -9.16 -23.05
CA ASP A 581 51.37 -8.86 -24.31
C ASP A 581 50.92 -7.53 -24.98
N GLY A 582 50.65 -6.49 -24.17
CA GLY A 582 50.19 -5.15 -24.67
C GLY A 582 48.72 -5.10 -25.04
N ALA A 583 47.96 -6.14 -24.79
CA ALA A 583 46.50 -6.19 -24.95
C ALA A 583 45.79 -6.18 -23.59
N VAL A 584 44.59 -5.61 -23.55
CA VAL A 584 43.66 -5.58 -22.40
C VAL A 584 42.51 -6.52 -22.64
N LEU A 585 42.05 -7.19 -21.58
CA LEU A 585 40.85 -8.05 -21.62
C LEU A 585 39.60 -7.17 -21.56
N LEU A 586 38.72 -7.32 -22.55
CA LEU A 586 37.42 -6.66 -22.57
C LEU A 586 36.30 -7.67 -22.86
N GLY A 587 35.15 -7.47 -22.24
CA GLY A 587 33.91 -8.20 -22.48
C GLY A 587 32.94 -7.41 -23.33
N LYS A 588 32.26 -8.08 -24.24
CA LYS A 588 31.21 -7.49 -25.06
C LYS A 588 29.87 -7.64 -24.35
N ARG A 589 29.29 -6.53 -23.96
CA ARG A 589 27.99 -6.49 -23.27
C ARG A 589 26.89 -7.10 -24.15
N HIS A 590 25.94 -7.78 -23.48
CA HIS A 590 24.78 -8.33 -24.18
C HIS A 590 24.00 -7.24 -24.93
N PRO A 591 23.48 -7.48 -26.14
CA PRO A 591 22.69 -6.50 -26.90
C PRO A 591 21.46 -5.97 -26.15
N ASP A 592 20.89 -6.75 -25.22
CA ASP A 592 19.75 -6.37 -24.41
C ASP A 592 20.14 -5.72 -23.08
N SER A 593 21.42 -5.41 -22.85
CA SER A 593 21.85 -4.70 -21.64
C SER A 593 21.25 -3.30 -21.57
N ALA A 594 20.70 -2.94 -20.39
CA ALA A 594 20.10 -1.63 -20.15
C ALA A 594 21.13 -0.48 -20.23
N PHE A 595 22.42 -0.77 -19.98
CA PHE A 595 23.51 0.20 -20.06
C PHE A 595 24.48 -0.24 -21.17
N ALA A 596 24.80 0.68 -22.11
CA ALA A 596 25.77 0.51 -23.19
C ALA A 596 25.65 -0.85 -23.93
N PRO A 597 24.50 -1.19 -24.54
CA PRO A 597 24.30 -2.45 -25.23
C PRO A 597 25.33 -2.67 -26.34
N SER A 598 25.86 -3.89 -26.47
CA SER A 598 26.88 -4.29 -27.44
C SER A 598 28.24 -3.56 -27.33
N ALA A 599 28.44 -2.73 -26.34
CA ALA A 599 29.70 -2.05 -26.11
C ALA A 599 30.71 -2.95 -25.35
N TRP A 600 32.01 -2.68 -25.54
CA TRP A 600 33.08 -3.37 -24.85
C TRP A 600 33.38 -2.69 -23.51
N HIS A 601 33.62 -3.50 -22.50
CA HIS A 601 33.81 -3.08 -21.12
C HIS A 601 34.82 -3.98 -20.39
N LEU A 602 35.45 -3.48 -19.34
CA LEU A 602 36.27 -4.30 -18.43
C LEU A 602 35.40 -5.24 -17.58
N PRO A 603 35.92 -6.37 -17.07
CA PRO A 603 35.27 -7.11 -16.00
C PRO A 603 35.02 -6.16 -14.82
N ALA A 604 33.77 -6.09 -14.34
CA ALA A 604 33.42 -5.07 -13.37
C ALA A 604 32.09 -5.30 -12.68
N GLY A 605 32.02 -4.97 -11.39
CA GLY A 605 30.79 -4.97 -10.65
C GLY A 605 30.70 -3.91 -9.56
N HIS A 606 29.57 -3.88 -8.87
CA HIS A 606 29.31 -2.95 -7.80
C HIS A 606 29.65 -3.58 -6.44
N ARG A 607 30.29 -2.79 -5.60
CA ARG A 607 30.59 -3.21 -4.24
C ARG A 607 29.31 -3.44 -3.44
N GLU A 608 29.19 -4.62 -2.88
CA GLU A 608 28.10 -4.97 -1.97
C GLU A 608 28.33 -4.40 -0.55
N ALA A 609 27.26 -4.46 0.28
CA ALA A 609 27.35 -4.05 1.68
C ALA A 609 28.37 -4.95 2.41
N PHE A 610 29.25 -4.34 3.21
CA PHE A 610 30.29 -5.02 4.04
C PHE A 610 31.43 -5.71 3.26
N GLU A 611 31.53 -5.44 1.97
CA GLU A 611 32.59 -5.92 1.11
C GLU A 611 33.64 -4.83 0.88
N SER A 612 34.93 -5.16 0.89
CA SER A 612 35.98 -4.25 0.45
C SER A 612 35.98 -4.14 -1.08
N ALA A 613 36.52 -3.05 -1.66
CA ALA A 613 36.61 -2.93 -3.11
C ALA A 613 37.51 -4.02 -3.74
N ILE A 614 38.50 -4.52 -3.02
CA ILE A 614 39.36 -5.63 -3.47
C ILE A 614 38.57 -6.95 -3.43
N ALA A 615 37.81 -7.21 -2.36
CA ALA A 615 36.97 -8.38 -2.27
C ALA A 615 35.89 -8.41 -3.37
N CYS A 616 35.26 -7.26 -3.65
CA CYS A 616 34.35 -7.09 -4.78
C CYS A 616 35.05 -7.46 -6.11
N MET A 617 36.25 -6.95 -6.35
CA MET A 617 36.95 -7.26 -7.60
C MET A 617 37.29 -8.73 -7.77
N ILE A 618 37.64 -9.43 -6.68
CA ILE A 618 37.93 -10.87 -6.68
C ILE A 618 36.64 -11.64 -7.00
N ARG A 619 35.55 -11.34 -6.34
CA ARG A 619 34.24 -11.97 -6.57
C ARG A 619 33.75 -11.78 -8.01
N GLU A 620 33.70 -10.55 -8.49
CA GLU A 620 33.22 -10.22 -9.84
C GLU A 620 34.10 -10.86 -10.94
N ALA A 621 35.43 -10.91 -10.72
CA ALA A 621 36.31 -11.59 -11.66
C ALA A 621 36.01 -13.08 -11.77
N GLU A 622 35.72 -13.74 -10.65
CA GLU A 622 35.35 -15.17 -10.61
C GLU A 622 33.95 -15.38 -11.23
N GLU A 623 32.97 -14.56 -10.87
CA GLU A 623 31.58 -14.67 -11.34
C GLU A 623 31.46 -14.42 -12.85
N GLU A 624 32.02 -13.31 -13.36
CA GLU A 624 31.91 -12.94 -14.77
C GLU A 624 32.83 -13.74 -15.71
N THR A 625 34.05 -14.05 -15.24
CA THR A 625 35.10 -14.58 -16.12
C THR A 625 35.68 -15.93 -15.73
N GLY A 626 35.43 -16.44 -14.53
CA GLY A 626 36.01 -17.67 -13.98
C GLY A 626 37.50 -17.53 -13.58
N LEU A 627 38.05 -16.31 -13.53
CA LEU A 627 39.42 -16.06 -13.16
C LEU A 627 39.59 -16.05 -11.64
N ALA A 628 40.53 -16.80 -11.12
CA ALA A 628 40.88 -16.77 -9.70
C ALA A 628 41.97 -15.76 -9.42
N LEU A 629 41.66 -14.76 -8.58
CA LEU A 629 42.54 -13.67 -8.16
C LEU A 629 42.86 -13.78 -6.66
N LYS A 630 44.04 -13.28 -6.27
CA LYS A 630 44.42 -13.13 -4.85
C LYS A 630 44.58 -11.66 -4.51
N GLU A 631 44.25 -11.28 -3.30
CA GLU A 631 44.34 -9.89 -2.81
C GLU A 631 45.75 -9.32 -2.99
N ASP A 632 46.79 -10.08 -2.67
CA ASP A 632 48.20 -9.68 -2.80
C ASP A 632 48.66 -9.42 -4.25
N ASP A 633 47.94 -9.96 -5.23
CA ASP A 633 48.24 -9.77 -6.67
C ASP A 633 47.54 -8.57 -7.29
N LEU A 634 46.59 -7.92 -6.57
CA LEU A 634 45.83 -6.78 -7.01
C LEU A 634 46.44 -5.43 -6.58
N SER A 635 46.44 -4.49 -7.47
CA SER A 635 46.88 -3.13 -7.17
C SER A 635 45.89 -2.10 -7.77
N LEU A 636 45.47 -1.10 -6.98
CA LEU A 636 44.66 0.00 -7.45
C LEU A 636 45.54 0.90 -8.33
N VAL A 637 45.17 1.09 -9.60
CA VAL A 637 45.95 1.84 -10.59
C VAL A 637 45.28 3.16 -11.02
N HIS A 638 43.94 3.26 -10.83
CA HIS A 638 43.23 4.48 -11.19
C HIS A 638 41.90 4.58 -10.40
N THR A 639 41.48 5.81 -10.13
CA THR A 639 40.16 6.17 -9.61
C THR A 639 39.49 7.15 -10.57
N LEU A 640 38.28 6.82 -11.01
CA LEU A 640 37.48 7.72 -11.84
C LEU A 640 36.23 8.15 -11.06
N ASP A 641 36.11 9.44 -10.80
CA ASP A 641 34.97 10.08 -10.17
C ASP A 641 33.98 10.49 -11.27
N LEU A 642 32.90 9.74 -11.39
CA LEU A 642 31.95 9.84 -12.49
C LEU A 642 30.63 10.45 -12.04
N ARG A 643 30.24 11.54 -12.68
CA ARG A 643 28.87 12.04 -12.66
C ARG A 643 28.18 11.67 -13.97
N ASP A 644 27.36 10.62 -13.93
CA ASP A 644 26.54 10.21 -15.07
C ASP A 644 25.27 11.07 -15.10
N HIS A 645 25.01 11.75 -16.23
CA HIS A 645 23.81 12.57 -16.39
C HIS A 645 22.51 11.77 -16.32
N ASN A 646 22.57 10.46 -16.49
CA ASN A 646 21.44 9.55 -16.38
C ASN A 646 21.26 8.96 -14.97
N SER A 647 22.10 9.31 -14.01
CA SER A 647 22.04 8.85 -12.63
C SER A 647 22.08 10.02 -11.63
N PRO A 648 21.15 10.11 -10.68
CA PRO A 648 21.19 11.13 -9.64
C PRO A 648 22.34 10.90 -8.63
N ILE A 649 22.91 9.68 -8.60
CA ILE A 649 23.96 9.29 -7.66
C ILE A 649 25.29 9.24 -8.41
N PRO A 650 26.32 10.01 -7.97
CA PRO A 650 27.65 9.94 -8.54
C PRO A 650 28.29 8.57 -8.26
N ARG A 651 29.30 8.22 -9.06
CA ARG A 651 29.98 6.93 -8.99
C ARG A 651 31.47 7.11 -8.77
N ILE A 652 32.05 6.32 -7.89
CA ILE A 652 33.50 6.18 -7.75
C ILE A 652 33.88 4.83 -8.36
N GLN A 653 34.56 4.88 -9.51
CA GLN A 653 35.01 3.69 -10.21
C GLN A 653 36.49 3.43 -9.90
N LEU A 654 36.77 2.29 -9.29
CA LEU A 654 38.10 1.87 -8.85
C LEU A 654 38.64 0.84 -9.84
N PHE A 655 39.80 1.13 -10.43
CA PHE A 655 40.44 0.27 -11.44
C PHE A 655 41.63 -0.45 -10.82
N PHE A 656 41.54 -1.79 -10.78
CA PHE A 656 42.58 -2.66 -10.27
C PHE A 656 43.27 -3.37 -11.41
N THR A 657 44.60 -3.54 -11.32
CA THR A 657 45.37 -4.45 -12.18
C THR A 657 45.79 -5.66 -11.37
N ALA A 658 45.87 -6.83 -12.02
CA ALA A 658 46.44 -8.03 -11.41
C ALA A 658 47.78 -8.37 -12.04
N THR A 659 48.76 -8.68 -11.19
CA THR A 659 50.10 -9.15 -11.63
C THR A 659 50.11 -10.66 -11.94
N ARG A 660 49.17 -11.41 -11.35
CA ARG A 660 48.98 -12.85 -11.56
C ARG A 660 47.52 -13.21 -11.41
N TRP A 661 47.08 -14.21 -12.13
CA TRP A 661 45.74 -14.81 -12.02
C TRP A 661 45.82 -16.26 -12.49
N ASP A 662 44.88 -17.09 -12.03
CA ASP A 662 44.74 -18.47 -12.46
C ASP A 662 43.45 -18.59 -13.34
N GLY A 663 43.56 -19.38 -14.41
CA GLY A 663 42.44 -19.63 -15.35
C GLY A 663 42.58 -18.84 -16.67
N GLU A 664 41.71 -19.16 -17.61
CA GLU A 664 41.47 -18.41 -18.87
C GLU A 664 40.06 -17.84 -18.87
N PRO A 665 39.86 -16.61 -19.38
CA PRO A 665 38.56 -15.96 -19.35
C PRO A 665 37.51 -16.80 -20.10
N ALA A 666 36.38 -17.05 -19.46
CA ALA A 666 35.20 -17.70 -20.04
C ALA A 666 33.95 -16.87 -19.78
N VAL A 667 32.95 -16.97 -20.63
CA VAL A 667 31.67 -16.31 -20.42
C VAL A 667 30.87 -17.15 -19.42
N LEU A 668 30.74 -16.71 -18.20
CA LEU A 668 29.97 -17.39 -17.17
C LEU A 668 28.57 -16.76 -16.98
N GLU A 669 28.41 -15.49 -17.36
CA GLU A 669 27.16 -14.76 -17.35
C GLU A 669 26.72 -14.38 -18.78
N PRO A 670 26.17 -15.31 -19.57
CA PRO A 670 25.84 -15.06 -20.97
C PRO A 670 24.74 -14.01 -21.17
N ASP A 671 23.91 -13.76 -20.13
CA ASP A 671 22.89 -12.71 -20.14
C ASP A 671 23.47 -11.28 -19.97
N CYS A 672 24.70 -11.18 -19.46
CA CYS A 672 25.39 -9.90 -19.23
C CYS A 672 26.49 -9.66 -20.25
N CYS A 673 27.29 -10.68 -20.58
CA CYS A 673 28.43 -10.62 -21.48
C CYS A 673 28.35 -11.75 -22.52
N THR A 674 28.56 -11.42 -23.80
CA THR A 674 28.50 -12.39 -24.89
C THR A 674 29.86 -12.93 -25.31
N GLU A 675 30.96 -12.24 -25.02
CA GLU A 675 32.28 -12.56 -25.49
C GLU A 675 33.34 -11.88 -24.63
N TRP A 676 34.45 -12.58 -24.29
CA TRP A 676 35.69 -12.02 -23.75
C TRP A 676 36.79 -12.04 -24.81
N ALA A 677 37.48 -10.92 -25.05
CA ALA A 677 38.54 -10.83 -26.02
C ALA A 677 39.69 -9.92 -25.57
N TRP A 678 40.92 -10.27 -26.01
CA TRP A 678 42.10 -9.47 -25.79
C TRP A 678 42.26 -8.42 -26.89
N TRP A 679 42.27 -7.13 -26.56
CA TRP A 679 42.38 -6.02 -27.48
C TRP A 679 43.64 -5.21 -27.25
N PRO A 680 44.43 -4.86 -28.34
CA PRO A 680 45.57 -3.99 -28.16
C PRO A 680 45.14 -2.65 -27.57
N LEU A 681 45.86 -2.18 -26.53
CA LEU A 681 45.54 -0.89 -25.89
C LEU A 681 45.57 0.29 -26.87
N ALA A 682 46.39 0.23 -27.94
CA ALA A 682 46.47 1.26 -28.96
C ALA A 682 45.25 1.32 -29.91
N THR A 683 44.44 0.24 -29.97
CA THR A 683 43.33 0.11 -30.91
C THR A 683 42.16 -0.62 -30.22
N LEU A 684 41.51 0.09 -29.29
CA LEU A 684 40.34 -0.44 -28.60
C LEU A 684 39.16 -0.60 -29.56
N PRO A 685 38.29 -1.60 -29.36
CA PRO A 685 37.14 -1.85 -30.21
C PRO A 685 36.11 -0.72 -30.09
N ASP A 686 35.24 -0.61 -31.10
CA ASP A 686 34.15 0.38 -31.15
C ASP A 686 32.79 -0.35 -31.25
N PRO A 687 31.79 -0.02 -30.43
CA PRO A 687 31.83 0.94 -29.31
C PRO A 687 32.52 0.35 -28.07
N THR A 688 33.35 1.12 -27.40
CA THR A 688 33.85 0.89 -26.04
C THR A 688 33.15 1.85 -25.08
N VAL A 689 32.79 1.42 -23.90
CA VAL A 689 32.18 2.25 -22.86
C VAL A 689 33.10 3.46 -22.60
N GLU A 690 32.53 4.67 -22.64
CA GLU A 690 33.29 5.94 -22.63
C GLU A 690 34.21 6.09 -21.43
N TYR A 691 33.69 5.83 -20.21
CA TYR A 691 34.53 5.93 -19.01
C TYR A 691 35.60 4.84 -18.93
N THR A 692 35.37 3.65 -19.53
CA THR A 692 36.38 2.60 -19.67
C THR A 692 37.53 3.09 -20.54
N ARG A 693 37.23 3.68 -21.69
CA ARG A 693 38.26 4.29 -22.59
C ARG A 693 39.04 5.38 -21.87
N THR A 694 38.33 6.29 -21.18
CA THR A 694 38.95 7.38 -20.40
C THR A 694 39.88 6.86 -19.33
N ALA A 695 39.47 5.82 -18.59
CA ALA A 695 40.28 5.21 -17.54
C ALA A 695 41.52 4.50 -18.10
N LEU A 696 41.39 3.73 -19.17
CA LEU A 696 42.52 3.05 -19.82
C LEU A 696 43.56 4.04 -20.36
N ASP A 697 43.10 5.15 -20.96
CA ASP A 697 43.98 6.25 -21.40
C ASP A 697 44.71 6.95 -20.23
N ALA A 698 44.01 7.13 -19.10
CA ALA A 698 44.60 7.69 -17.89
C ALA A 698 45.63 6.74 -17.26
N ILE A 699 45.32 5.46 -17.17
CA ILE A 699 46.24 4.42 -16.67
C ILE A 699 47.50 4.35 -17.53
N ALA A 700 47.37 4.35 -18.85
CA ALA A 700 48.52 4.34 -19.76
C ALA A 700 49.44 5.54 -19.57
N ARG A 701 48.94 6.68 -19.10
CA ARG A 701 49.70 7.89 -18.77
C ARG A 701 50.15 7.95 -17.30
N GLY A 702 49.83 6.97 -16.48
CA GLY A 702 50.14 6.95 -15.05
C GLY A 702 49.38 8.00 -14.23
N VAL A 703 48.21 8.42 -14.69
CA VAL A 703 47.32 9.35 -13.96
C VAL A 703 46.51 8.61 -12.95
N PRO A 704 46.61 8.90 -11.63
CA PRO A 704 45.92 8.10 -10.61
C PRO A 704 44.43 8.45 -10.40
N TYR A 705 44.00 9.62 -10.90
CA TYR A 705 42.63 10.13 -10.70
C TYR A 705 42.12 10.91 -11.91
N THR A 706 40.84 10.72 -12.25
CA THR A 706 40.15 11.53 -13.28
C THR A 706 38.73 11.83 -12.78
N ALA A 707 38.27 13.05 -12.99
CA ALA A 707 36.86 13.43 -12.81
C ALA A 707 36.20 13.54 -14.19
N MET A 708 34.99 12.98 -14.34
CA MET A 708 34.22 12.94 -15.58
C MET A 708 32.78 13.34 -15.33
N GLY A 709 32.22 14.23 -16.15
CA GLY A 709 30.83 14.68 -16.08
C GLY A 709 30.51 15.67 -14.96
N TRP A 710 31.51 16.30 -14.35
CA TRP A 710 31.34 17.25 -13.23
C TRP A 710 31.32 18.73 -13.69
N ALA A 711 31.43 19.03 -14.96
CA ALA A 711 31.47 20.40 -15.48
C ALA A 711 30.09 20.95 -15.82
#